data_9cf46c8131c779e7c4dd9c7ff81458cf
#
_entry.id   9cf46c8131c779e7c4dd9c7ff81458cf
#
_cell.length_a   1.000
_cell.length_b   1.000
_cell.length_c   1.000
_cell.angle_alpha   90.00
_cell.angle_beta   90.00
_cell.angle_gamma   90.00
#
_symmetry.space_group_name_H-M   'P 1'
#
loop_
_entity.id
_entity.type
_entity.pdbx_description
1 polymer ?
#
loop_
_entity_poly.entity_id
_entity_poly.type
_entity_poly.pdbx_seq_one_letter_code
_entity_poly.pdbx_strand_id
1 'polypeptide(L)'
;MKKIILILIFFSSIIKVRAQQDNPSVDTAWEHIYRGSYPRINDLVHTKLAVSFDYNKSWMFGKEWVTLQPHFYDTDSLTLDAKGMEIKEIAVVKGKSKIPLKYSYDDMQLRITLDKTYKSGEKYTVYLDYISKPDELKLKGSAAITEAKGLYFINPKGETNEHTEIWTQGETESNSAWFPTIDKPDQKTTQEISMTVPSKYVTLSNGLLVHQQKNADGTRTDDWKMDLPNSPYLFFMGVGDYVIVKDKYKKMDVDYYVEKEYAPVAKKIFGETPAMIGFFSKILGVPYVWPKYDQIVGREYVSGAMENTTATLHQDGAYQNARQLVDGNAWENDISHELFHHWFGDLVTTESWSNITLNESFANYSEYLWQQFRHGKDAADELNYSDMQGYLMSESDNKDLVRFYYKNKEDLFDAVSYNKGGRILHMLRNYVGDSAFFKSLKEYLTLYKFKPAEAQQLRLAFEDVTGQDLNWYWNQWYYGSGQPSLDINYDYNNGKARVIVDQVQTTGKIFKLPVAIDVYSQGANKKRYKVWLKNKSDTFYFASLQKPSLINVDAYKVLLEIKNDHKSAEEFEQQYQYAPNYLDRREALEYFAKNKLSALANGLNDKFAGLRLFTLENLEKGKGYTIPSVLNLIEQIAVKDPNKKVQAKAIEILAKLNDSKYRSLFEKYVTDSSYSVAGAALEGLAHLEPEQAYTLAKKYSNDALGKLGEVVSGIISKNASENDFNFLLDHFKNEPLSEDKIKSAIAFAQYLLKVKNTENVKKGVDEIMKLRNQIPEQYRGYIDPVFKQLFSKISDAKKAEGNTDLSNYIDGLLK
;
A
#
# COMPACT_ATOMS: atom_id res chain seq x y z
N MET A 1 -2.94 -4.52 -4.05
CA MET A 1 -4.13 -3.70 -4.48
C MET A 1 -3.78 -2.55 -5.43
N LYS A 2 -2.63 -1.87 -5.32
CA LYS A 2 -2.22 -0.78 -6.25
C LYS A 2 -2.15 -1.18 -7.75
N LYS A 3 -2.00 -2.46 -8.08
CA LYS A 3 -1.97 -2.97 -9.48
C LYS A 3 -3.33 -3.39 -10.06
N ILE A 4 -4.37 -3.53 -9.24
CA ILE A 4 -5.72 -3.91 -9.70
C ILE A 4 -6.37 -2.77 -10.50
N ILE A 5 -5.98 -1.54 -10.26
CA ILE A 5 -6.56 -0.34 -10.90
C ILE A 5 -6.14 -0.20 -12.38
N LEU A 6 -4.97 -0.73 -12.77
CA LEU A 6 -4.42 -0.47 -14.12
C LEU A 6 -5.07 -1.28 -15.27
N ILE A 7 -5.73 -2.39 -15.00
CA ILE A 7 -6.29 -3.28 -16.04
C ILE A 7 -7.78 -3.05 -16.29
N LEU A 8 -8.52 -2.44 -15.35
CA LEU A 8 -9.96 -2.19 -15.51
C LEU A 8 -10.30 -1.05 -16.49
N ILE A 9 -9.32 -0.23 -16.90
CA ILE A 9 -9.56 0.91 -17.79
C ILE A 9 -9.61 0.52 -19.27
N PHE A 10 -9.18 -0.69 -19.67
CA PHE A 10 -9.13 -1.07 -21.09
C PHE A 10 -10.45 -1.63 -21.69
N PHE A 11 -11.54 -1.76 -20.88
CA PHE A 11 -12.84 -2.28 -21.37
C PHE A 11 -13.98 -1.25 -21.42
N SER A 12 -13.75 0.02 -21.15
CA SER A 12 -14.81 1.04 -21.04
C SER A 12 -15.08 1.89 -22.29
N SER A 13 -14.78 1.39 -23.47
CA SER A 13 -15.27 2.03 -24.68
C SER A 13 -16.36 1.17 -25.31
N ILE A 14 -17.57 1.21 -24.77
CA ILE A 14 -18.88 1.08 -25.48
C ILE A 14 -20.00 1.03 -24.43
N ILE A 15 -21.00 1.88 -24.67
CA ILE A 15 -22.32 1.99 -24.01
C ILE A 15 -22.43 3.02 -22.89
N LYS A 16 -22.67 4.26 -23.28
CA LYS A 16 -23.46 5.22 -22.48
C LYS A 16 -24.94 4.88 -22.62
N VAL A 17 -25.49 4.18 -21.65
CA VAL A 17 -26.94 4.15 -21.43
C VAL A 17 -27.22 4.97 -20.18
N ARG A 18 -27.84 6.13 -20.33
CA ARG A 18 -28.44 6.88 -19.22
C ARG A 18 -29.68 6.12 -18.71
N ALA A 19 -29.53 5.46 -17.57
CA ALA A 19 -30.68 5.14 -16.74
C ALA A 19 -30.76 6.24 -15.66
N GLN A 20 -31.86 6.98 -15.68
CA GLN A 20 -32.22 7.90 -14.61
C GLN A 20 -32.66 7.02 -13.43
N GLN A 21 -31.76 6.82 -12.44
CA GLN A 21 -32.14 6.25 -11.15
C GLN A 21 -32.33 7.42 -10.18
N ASP A 22 -33.43 7.40 -9.45
CA ASP A 22 -33.67 8.28 -8.30
C ASP A 22 -32.50 8.08 -7.32
N ASN A 23 -31.61 9.06 -7.23
CA ASN A 23 -30.51 9.06 -6.25
C ASN A 23 -31.15 9.15 -4.85
N PRO A 24 -30.86 8.22 -3.94
CA PRO A 24 -31.11 8.48 -2.53
C PRO A 24 -30.33 9.76 -2.17
N SER A 25 -30.93 10.64 -1.41
CA SER A 25 -30.30 11.90 -0.99
C SER A 25 -28.92 11.60 -0.40
N VAL A 26 -27.87 12.05 -1.06
CA VAL A 26 -26.51 11.88 -0.56
C VAL A 26 -26.44 12.59 0.79
N ASP A 27 -26.10 11.85 1.85
CA ASP A 27 -25.88 12.44 3.17
C ASP A 27 -24.65 13.37 3.13
N THR A 28 -24.87 14.67 3.11
CA THR A 28 -23.84 15.72 3.09
C THR A 28 -23.70 16.43 4.43
N ALA A 29 -24.40 15.98 5.48
CA ALA A 29 -24.35 16.62 6.80
C ALA A 29 -22.91 16.70 7.36
N TRP A 30 -22.07 15.72 7.04
CA TRP A 30 -20.67 15.67 7.46
C TRP A 30 -19.81 16.82 6.87
N GLU A 31 -20.16 17.40 5.73
CA GLU A 31 -19.45 18.51 5.09
C GLU A 31 -19.45 19.80 5.93
N HIS A 32 -20.31 19.86 6.95
CA HIS A 32 -20.42 20.98 7.88
C HIS A 32 -19.88 20.66 9.28
N ILE A 33 -19.31 19.48 9.50
CA ILE A 33 -18.77 19.06 10.79
C ILE A 33 -17.26 19.19 10.75
N TYR A 34 -16.75 20.24 11.43
CA TYR A 34 -15.31 20.44 11.60
C TYR A 34 -14.73 19.40 12.56
N ARG A 35 -13.73 18.65 12.10
CA ARG A 35 -13.03 17.60 12.87
C ARG A 35 -11.56 17.97 13.02
N GLY A 36 -11.28 18.89 13.93
CA GLY A 36 -9.92 19.18 14.41
C GLY A 36 -9.53 18.30 15.57
N SER A 37 -8.58 18.78 16.37
CA SER A 37 -8.14 18.13 17.61
C SER A 37 -9.26 18.05 18.63
N TYR A 38 -9.32 16.94 19.36
CA TYR A 38 -10.26 16.77 20.46
C TYR A 38 -9.82 17.58 21.70
N PRO A 39 -10.77 18.08 22.52
CA PRO A 39 -10.42 18.70 23.79
C PRO A 39 -9.71 17.68 24.70
N ARG A 40 -8.50 18.01 25.14
CA ARG A 40 -7.71 17.20 26.07
C ARG A 40 -8.07 17.58 27.53
N ILE A 41 -8.92 16.78 28.13
CA ILE A 41 -9.30 16.95 29.56
C ILE A 41 -8.31 16.22 30.43
N ASN A 42 -7.98 14.99 30.12
CA ASN A 42 -7.00 14.15 30.76
C ASN A 42 -5.90 13.72 29.80
N ASP A 43 -4.69 13.59 30.27
CA ASP A 43 -3.56 13.00 29.56
C ASP A 43 -3.31 11.59 30.06
N LEU A 44 -3.09 10.67 29.15
CA LEU A 44 -2.54 9.35 29.46
C LEU A 44 -1.08 9.49 29.90
N VAL A 45 -0.69 8.77 30.94
CA VAL A 45 0.69 8.76 31.46
C VAL A 45 1.30 7.37 31.34
N HIS A 46 0.57 6.33 31.76
CA HIS A 46 1.02 4.96 31.73
C HIS A 46 -0.16 4.00 31.64
N THR A 47 -0.09 3.02 30.76
CA THR A 47 -1.08 1.96 30.59
C THR A 47 -0.44 0.61 30.91
N LYS A 48 -1.00 -0.12 31.87
CA LYS A 48 -0.58 -1.47 32.22
C LYS A 48 -1.72 -2.43 32.01
N LEU A 49 -1.49 -3.47 31.22
CA LEU A 49 -2.47 -4.49 30.87
C LEU A 49 -2.01 -5.86 31.34
N ALA A 50 -2.93 -6.69 31.82
CA ALA A 50 -2.73 -8.12 32.02
C ALA A 50 -3.88 -8.85 31.31
N VAL A 51 -3.55 -9.66 30.29
CA VAL A 51 -4.54 -10.26 29.40
C VAL A 51 -4.38 -11.78 29.29
N SER A 52 -5.49 -12.45 29.05
CA SER A 52 -5.58 -13.86 28.70
C SER A 52 -6.74 -14.09 27.73
N PHE A 53 -6.77 -15.24 27.05
CA PHE A 53 -7.66 -15.46 25.92
C PHE A 53 -8.51 -16.72 26.08
N ASP A 54 -9.79 -16.62 25.68
CA ASP A 54 -10.67 -17.78 25.44
C ASP A 54 -10.74 -18.04 23.93
N TYR A 55 -9.97 -19.01 23.47
CA TYR A 55 -9.88 -19.37 22.05
C TYR A 55 -11.19 -19.95 21.49
N ASN A 56 -12.06 -20.52 22.35
CA ASN A 56 -13.34 -21.08 21.91
C ASN A 56 -14.39 -20.00 21.62
N LYS A 57 -14.31 -18.88 22.34
CA LYS A 57 -15.27 -17.77 22.23
C LYS A 57 -14.71 -16.57 21.48
N SER A 58 -13.42 -16.56 21.17
CA SER A 58 -12.69 -15.39 20.66
C SER A 58 -12.84 -14.19 21.61
N TRP A 59 -12.68 -14.42 22.93
CA TRP A 59 -12.75 -13.38 23.94
C TRP A 59 -11.38 -13.13 24.57
N MET A 60 -11.17 -11.89 25.02
CA MET A 60 -10.01 -11.53 25.84
C MET A 60 -10.48 -11.08 27.23
N PHE A 61 -9.90 -11.65 28.27
CA PHE A 61 -10.03 -11.18 29.64
C PHE A 61 -8.95 -10.18 29.94
N GLY A 62 -9.34 -8.95 30.26
CA GLY A 62 -8.42 -7.84 30.49
C GLY A 62 -8.49 -7.30 31.92
N LYS A 63 -7.33 -7.04 32.50
CA LYS A 63 -7.17 -6.20 33.67
C LYS A 63 -6.26 -5.06 33.32
N GLU A 64 -6.70 -3.84 33.62
CA GLU A 64 -5.97 -2.63 33.25
C GLU A 64 -5.73 -1.76 34.45
N TRP A 65 -4.59 -1.13 34.50
CA TRP A 65 -4.23 0.00 35.39
C TRP A 65 -3.81 1.16 34.49
N VAL A 66 -4.72 2.08 34.24
CA VAL A 66 -4.44 3.29 33.48
C VAL A 66 -4.15 4.44 34.41
N THR A 67 -2.96 5.02 34.27
CA THR A 67 -2.52 6.21 35.01
C THR A 67 -2.69 7.44 34.16
N LEU A 68 -3.41 8.43 34.71
CA LEU A 68 -3.74 9.67 33.99
C LEU A 68 -3.42 10.89 34.88
N GLN A 69 -3.49 12.06 34.28
CA GLN A 69 -3.47 13.36 34.98
C GLN A 69 -4.36 14.35 34.22
N PRO A 70 -5.01 15.31 34.93
CA PRO A 70 -5.67 16.42 34.26
C PRO A 70 -4.70 17.19 33.37
N HIS A 71 -5.11 17.53 32.15
CA HIS A 71 -4.26 18.26 31.20
C HIS A 71 -3.95 19.67 31.69
N PHE A 72 -4.99 20.45 31.99
CA PHE A 72 -4.85 21.84 32.46
C PHE A 72 -5.85 22.19 33.56
N TYR A 73 -7.14 21.99 33.33
CA TYR A 73 -8.18 22.28 34.31
C TYR A 73 -8.36 21.14 35.31
N ASP A 74 -8.66 21.47 36.56
CA ASP A 74 -9.02 20.49 37.58
C ASP A 74 -10.23 19.67 37.09
N THR A 75 -10.24 18.38 37.32
CA THR A 75 -11.35 17.50 36.90
C THR A 75 -11.67 16.43 37.96
N ASP A 76 -12.94 16.08 38.04
CA ASP A 76 -13.48 14.95 38.79
C ASP A 76 -14.11 13.87 37.89
N SER A 77 -13.85 13.94 36.61
CA SER A 77 -14.41 13.02 35.60
C SER A 77 -13.36 12.52 34.65
N LEU A 78 -13.58 11.27 34.15
CA LEU A 78 -12.79 10.61 33.13
C LEU A 78 -13.71 9.95 32.13
N THR A 79 -13.46 10.18 30.85
CA THR A 79 -14.09 9.42 29.75
C THR A 79 -13.04 8.58 29.07
N LEU A 80 -13.29 7.28 28.93
CA LEU A 80 -12.50 6.34 28.14
C LEU A 80 -13.36 5.80 26.98
N ASP A 81 -12.77 5.66 25.81
CA ASP A 81 -13.34 4.88 24.72
C ASP A 81 -13.21 3.40 25.08
N ALA A 82 -14.31 2.63 24.99
CA ALA A 82 -14.40 1.22 25.37
C ALA A 82 -15.52 0.57 24.54
N LYS A 83 -15.18 -0.06 23.43
CA LYS A 83 -16.16 -0.52 22.44
C LYS A 83 -16.58 -1.97 22.70
N GLY A 84 -17.86 -2.19 22.96
CA GLY A 84 -18.48 -3.51 23.08
C GLY A 84 -17.91 -4.43 24.17
N MET A 85 -17.45 -3.85 25.30
CA MET A 85 -16.85 -4.62 26.38
C MET A 85 -17.84 -4.95 27.48
N GLU A 86 -17.60 -6.04 28.19
CA GLU A 86 -18.31 -6.34 29.42
C GLU A 86 -17.46 -5.83 30.62
N ILE A 87 -17.91 -4.76 31.26
CA ILE A 87 -17.20 -4.14 32.40
C ILE A 87 -17.57 -4.88 33.69
N LYS A 88 -16.55 -5.39 34.40
CA LYS A 88 -16.70 -6.13 35.66
C LYS A 88 -16.47 -5.26 36.92
N GLU A 89 -15.39 -4.49 36.94
CA GLU A 89 -15.00 -3.64 38.05
C GLU A 89 -14.33 -2.37 37.54
N ILE A 90 -14.66 -1.25 38.19
CA ILE A 90 -13.93 0.00 38.01
C ILE A 90 -13.64 0.58 39.40
N ALA A 91 -12.37 0.91 39.66
CA ALA A 91 -11.93 1.45 40.91
C ALA A 91 -10.76 2.42 40.78
N VAL A 92 -10.64 3.40 41.62
CA VAL A 92 -9.40 4.17 41.76
C VAL A 92 -8.43 3.45 42.70
N VAL A 93 -7.15 3.43 42.31
CA VAL A 93 -6.09 2.77 43.08
C VAL A 93 -5.52 3.73 44.11
N LYS A 94 -5.54 3.36 45.39
CA LYS A 94 -4.96 4.10 46.52
C LYS A 94 -3.99 3.22 47.28
N GLY A 95 -2.72 3.29 46.93
CA GLY A 95 -1.70 2.38 47.44
C GLY A 95 -2.02 0.93 47.13
N LYS A 96 -2.35 0.09 48.14
CA LYS A 96 -2.74 -1.30 47.93
C LYS A 96 -4.25 -1.52 47.82
N SER A 97 -5.05 -0.49 48.01
CA SER A 97 -6.52 -0.55 48.05
C SER A 97 -7.11 -0.09 46.70
N LYS A 98 -8.25 -0.70 46.36
CA LYS A 98 -9.10 -0.30 45.24
C LYS A 98 -10.41 0.26 45.81
N ILE A 99 -10.76 1.49 45.43
CA ILE A 99 -12.01 2.14 45.85
C ILE A 99 -12.93 2.17 44.61
N PRO A 100 -14.10 1.50 44.67
CA PRO A 100 -15.02 1.46 43.53
C PRO A 100 -15.46 2.87 43.09
N LEU A 101 -15.55 3.09 41.81
CA LEU A 101 -16.00 4.32 41.19
C LEU A 101 -17.38 4.16 40.57
N LYS A 102 -18.16 5.26 40.54
CA LYS A 102 -19.41 5.31 39.77
C LYS A 102 -19.12 5.56 38.30
N TYR A 103 -19.86 4.93 37.43
CA TYR A 103 -19.73 5.10 35.99
C TYR A 103 -21.05 4.93 35.25
N SER A 104 -21.10 5.41 34.03
CA SER A 104 -22.08 5.05 33.02
C SER A 104 -21.36 4.53 31.77
N TYR A 105 -21.98 3.59 31.07
CA TYR A 105 -21.41 2.95 29.88
C TYR A 105 -22.51 2.76 28.82
N ASP A 106 -22.22 3.13 27.58
CA ASP A 106 -23.14 3.09 26.44
C ASP A 106 -22.65 2.14 25.33
N ASP A 107 -21.84 1.14 25.67
CA ASP A 107 -21.16 0.19 24.77
C ASP A 107 -20.09 0.82 23.84
N MET A 108 -19.87 2.13 23.95
CA MET A 108 -18.85 2.85 23.18
C MET A 108 -17.93 3.66 24.08
N GLN A 109 -18.50 4.34 25.09
CA GLN A 109 -17.77 5.21 26.00
C GLN A 109 -18.11 4.93 27.45
N LEU A 110 -17.06 4.88 28.25
CA LEU A 110 -17.11 4.69 29.69
C LEU A 110 -16.86 6.03 30.36
N ARG A 111 -17.91 6.60 31.02
CA ARG A 111 -17.86 7.88 31.72
C ARG A 111 -17.80 7.62 33.20
N ILE A 112 -16.70 7.97 33.84
CA ILE A 112 -16.35 7.64 35.20
C ILE A 112 -16.36 8.91 36.04
N THR A 113 -17.04 8.88 37.21
CA THR A 113 -16.94 9.91 38.23
C THR A 113 -15.79 9.54 39.16
N LEU A 114 -14.78 10.39 39.26
CA LEU A 114 -13.62 10.17 40.11
C LEU A 114 -13.97 10.34 41.61
N ASP A 115 -13.13 9.84 42.49
CA ASP A 115 -13.33 9.87 43.95
C ASP A 115 -13.16 11.26 44.56
N LYS A 116 -12.49 12.16 43.83
CA LYS A 116 -12.29 13.57 44.18
C LYS A 116 -11.97 14.39 42.94
N THR A 117 -11.93 15.69 43.04
CA THR A 117 -11.35 16.58 42.04
C THR A 117 -9.81 16.47 42.08
N TYR A 118 -9.20 16.12 40.94
CA TYR A 118 -7.74 16.10 40.74
C TYR A 118 -7.29 17.40 40.12
N LYS A 119 -6.15 17.91 40.55
CA LYS A 119 -5.54 19.14 40.05
C LYS A 119 -4.64 18.84 38.85
N SER A 120 -4.41 19.87 38.04
CA SER A 120 -3.44 19.78 36.91
C SER A 120 -2.10 19.18 37.37
N GLY A 121 -1.62 18.17 36.67
CA GLY A 121 -0.39 17.44 36.98
C GLY A 121 -0.49 16.42 38.14
N GLU A 122 -1.63 16.36 38.87
CA GLU A 122 -1.86 15.32 39.89
C GLU A 122 -2.21 13.99 39.24
N LYS A 123 -1.35 12.99 39.40
CA LYS A 123 -1.57 11.67 38.82
C LYS A 123 -2.55 10.83 39.63
N TYR A 124 -3.38 10.09 38.92
CA TYR A 124 -4.27 9.09 39.50
C TYR A 124 -4.30 7.85 38.62
N THR A 125 -4.59 6.69 39.21
CA THR A 125 -4.66 5.42 38.49
C THR A 125 -6.05 4.82 38.66
N VAL A 126 -6.68 4.50 37.53
CA VAL A 126 -7.94 3.77 37.48
C VAL A 126 -7.63 2.31 37.13
N TYR A 127 -8.24 1.40 37.90
CA TYR A 127 -8.24 -0.02 37.63
C TYR A 127 -9.54 -0.42 36.92
N LEU A 128 -9.43 -1.25 35.89
CA LEU A 128 -10.57 -1.83 35.20
C LEU A 128 -10.39 -3.36 35.11
N ASP A 129 -11.47 -4.10 35.30
CA ASP A 129 -11.58 -5.55 34.98
C ASP A 129 -12.71 -5.69 33.97
N TYR A 130 -12.42 -6.32 32.83
CA TYR A 130 -13.35 -6.35 31.70
C TYR A 130 -13.13 -7.58 30.81
N ILE A 131 -14.10 -7.83 29.91
CA ILE A 131 -14.01 -8.80 28.84
C ILE A 131 -14.22 -8.08 27.52
N SER A 132 -13.24 -8.16 26.62
CA SER A 132 -13.39 -7.75 25.22
C SER A 132 -13.97 -8.92 24.40
N LYS A 133 -14.93 -8.60 23.51
CA LYS A 133 -15.69 -9.55 22.67
C LYS A 133 -15.66 -9.08 21.22
N PRO A 134 -14.50 -9.09 20.56
CA PRO A 134 -14.31 -8.42 19.26
C PRO A 134 -15.25 -8.96 18.16
N ASP A 135 -15.52 -10.26 18.11
CA ASP A 135 -16.41 -10.88 17.12
C ASP A 135 -17.91 -10.54 17.31
N GLU A 136 -18.28 -10.01 18.49
CA GLU A 136 -19.64 -9.54 18.76
C GLU A 136 -19.85 -8.08 18.33
N LEU A 137 -18.77 -7.33 18.02
CA LEU A 137 -18.83 -5.94 17.55
C LEU A 137 -19.40 -5.86 16.13
N LYS A 138 -20.37 -4.96 15.94
CA LYS A 138 -20.98 -4.68 14.64
C LYS A 138 -20.47 -3.37 14.05
N LEU A 139 -19.16 -3.18 14.08
CA LEU A 139 -18.51 -2.02 13.46
C LEU A 139 -18.13 -2.35 12.01
N LYS A 140 -18.45 -1.42 11.12
CA LYS A 140 -18.04 -1.54 9.71
C LYS A 140 -16.62 -1.03 9.54
N GLY A 141 -15.84 -1.76 8.76
CA GLY A 141 -14.58 -1.27 8.23
C GLY A 141 -14.77 -0.28 7.07
N SER A 142 -13.67 0.05 6.45
CA SER A 142 -13.57 0.94 5.29
C SER A 142 -12.89 0.21 4.12
N ALA A 143 -12.56 0.97 3.08
CA ALA A 143 -11.79 0.45 1.96
C ALA A 143 -10.30 0.20 2.32
N ALA A 144 -9.75 0.99 3.22
CA ALA A 144 -8.35 0.89 3.63
C ALA A 144 -8.16 -0.14 4.76
N ILE A 145 -9.10 -0.18 5.71
CA ILE A 145 -9.11 -1.11 6.84
C ILE A 145 -10.48 -1.81 6.81
N THR A 146 -10.50 -3.04 6.33
CA THR A 146 -11.75 -3.72 5.94
C THR A 146 -12.64 -4.10 7.12
N GLU A 147 -12.09 -4.22 8.32
CA GLU A 147 -12.80 -4.48 9.58
C GLU A 147 -12.25 -3.61 10.71
N ALA A 148 -13.08 -3.25 11.70
CA ALA A 148 -12.73 -2.37 12.82
C ALA A 148 -12.95 -3.04 14.19
N LYS A 149 -12.58 -4.33 14.32
CA LYS A 149 -12.75 -5.10 15.55
C LYS A 149 -11.65 -4.87 16.60
N GLY A 150 -10.51 -4.31 16.19
CA GLY A 150 -9.35 -4.03 17.03
C GLY A 150 -8.55 -5.26 17.46
N LEU A 151 -9.17 -6.38 17.76
CA LEU A 151 -8.56 -7.66 18.15
C LEU A 151 -9.14 -8.79 17.28
N TYR A 152 -8.28 -9.63 16.73
CA TYR A 152 -8.62 -10.66 15.75
C TYR A 152 -8.11 -12.02 16.19
N PHE A 153 -8.94 -13.05 16.02
CA PHE A 153 -8.63 -14.44 16.30
C PHE A 153 -8.70 -15.22 14.98
N ILE A 154 -7.57 -15.69 14.49
CA ILE A 154 -7.46 -16.45 13.27
C ILE A 154 -7.36 -17.93 13.62
N ASN A 155 -8.24 -18.75 13.05
CA ASN A 155 -8.33 -20.21 13.32
C ASN A 155 -8.16 -20.57 14.81
N PRO A 156 -8.89 -19.92 15.75
CA PRO A 156 -8.66 -20.06 17.18
C PRO A 156 -8.89 -21.48 17.70
N LYS A 157 -9.74 -22.28 17.02
CA LYS A 157 -10.05 -23.67 17.40
C LYS A 157 -9.19 -24.71 16.69
N GLY A 158 -8.35 -24.30 15.73
CA GLY A 158 -7.54 -25.22 14.93
C GLY A 158 -8.37 -26.12 14.02
N GLU A 159 -9.52 -25.64 13.52
CA GLU A 159 -10.45 -26.39 12.67
C GLU A 159 -9.99 -26.45 11.20
N THR A 160 -9.09 -25.57 10.80
CA THR A 160 -8.47 -25.54 9.47
C THR A 160 -6.99 -25.95 9.55
N ASN A 161 -6.34 -26.12 8.40
CA ASN A 161 -4.89 -26.34 8.32
C ASN A 161 -4.07 -25.04 8.48
N GLU A 162 -4.72 -23.91 8.69
CA GLU A 162 -4.08 -22.62 8.90
C GLU A 162 -3.51 -22.51 10.32
N HIS A 163 -2.51 -21.64 10.49
CA HIS A 163 -1.94 -21.34 11.79
C HIS A 163 -2.95 -20.65 12.70
N THR A 164 -2.91 -20.93 14.01
CA THR A 164 -3.68 -20.18 14.99
C THR A 164 -2.93 -18.91 15.33
N GLU A 165 -3.58 -17.75 15.12
CA GLU A 165 -3.01 -16.45 15.41
C GLU A 165 -3.99 -15.55 16.17
N ILE A 166 -3.45 -14.64 16.98
CA ILE A 166 -4.13 -13.49 17.53
C ILE A 166 -3.28 -12.27 17.19
N TRP A 167 -3.90 -11.22 16.65
CA TRP A 167 -3.24 -9.95 16.40
C TRP A 167 -4.23 -8.79 16.58
N THR A 168 -3.68 -7.59 16.78
CA THR A 168 -4.46 -6.36 16.97
C THR A 168 -4.21 -5.38 15.84
N GLN A 169 -5.26 -4.59 15.51
CA GLN A 169 -5.21 -3.45 14.58
C GLN A 169 -5.84 -2.24 15.26
N GLY A 170 -5.01 -1.23 15.57
CA GLY A 170 -5.45 -0.08 16.34
C GLY A 170 -5.90 1.11 15.54
N GLU A 171 -5.29 1.35 14.38
CA GLU A 171 -5.60 2.49 13.56
C GLU A 171 -6.98 2.34 12.88
N THR A 172 -7.80 3.38 12.90
CA THR A 172 -7.52 4.70 13.47
C THR A 172 -7.76 4.76 15.01
N GLU A 173 -8.87 4.28 15.50
CA GLU A 173 -9.30 4.28 16.90
C GLU A 173 -9.94 2.94 17.25
N SER A 174 -9.31 1.82 16.86
CA SER A 174 -9.87 0.47 17.05
C SER A 174 -9.27 -0.26 18.26
N ASN A 175 -8.21 0.27 18.88
CA ASN A 175 -7.64 -0.32 20.09
C ASN A 175 -8.59 -0.24 21.30
N SER A 176 -9.48 0.75 21.34
CA SER A 176 -10.56 0.81 22.31
C SER A 176 -11.60 -0.32 22.22
N ALA A 177 -11.48 -1.23 21.25
CA ALA A 177 -12.26 -2.47 21.20
C ALA A 177 -11.65 -3.60 22.04
N TRP A 178 -10.36 -3.50 22.44
CA TRP A 178 -9.75 -4.52 23.27
C TRP A 178 -9.18 -4.01 24.60
N PHE A 179 -8.95 -2.69 24.79
CA PHE A 179 -8.71 -2.11 26.10
C PHE A 179 -9.30 -0.69 26.21
N PRO A 180 -9.89 -0.31 27.37
CA PRO A 180 -10.41 1.02 27.59
C PRO A 180 -9.30 2.08 27.58
N THR A 181 -9.42 3.12 26.75
CA THR A 181 -8.37 4.14 26.61
C THR A 181 -8.93 5.47 26.10
N ILE A 182 -8.13 6.52 26.07
CA ILE A 182 -8.40 7.72 25.29
C ILE A 182 -7.81 7.44 23.91
N ASP A 183 -8.64 6.88 22.99
CA ASP A 183 -8.20 6.37 21.70
C ASP A 183 -8.05 7.49 20.66
N LYS A 184 -7.10 8.39 20.91
CA LYS A 184 -6.81 9.55 20.07
C LYS A 184 -5.32 9.59 19.72
N PRO A 185 -4.94 10.04 18.50
CA PRO A 185 -3.55 10.01 18.04
C PRO A 185 -2.66 10.98 18.84
N ASP A 186 -3.21 12.06 19.40
CA ASP A 186 -2.49 13.07 20.18
C ASP A 186 -2.14 12.65 21.61
N GLN A 187 -2.67 11.52 22.09
CA GLN A 187 -2.31 10.94 23.38
C GLN A 187 -0.97 10.17 23.25
N LYS A 188 -0.12 10.33 24.28
CA LYS A 188 1.16 9.63 24.38
C LYS A 188 1.30 8.99 25.74
N THR A 189 1.51 7.68 25.79
CA THR A 189 1.59 6.90 27.03
C THR A 189 2.69 5.85 26.96
N THR A 190 3.35 5.57 28.06
CA THR A 190 4.20 4.39 28.22
C THR A 190 3.31 3.16 28.49
N GLN A 191 3.81 1.95 28.24
CA GLN A 191 2.97 0.76 28.39
C GLN A 191 3.71 -0.44 28.96
N GLU A 192 2.95 -1.30 29.66
CA GLU A 192 3.30 -2.67 30.04
C GLU A 192 2.16 -3.61 29.62
N ILE A 193 2.47 -4.73 29.00
CA ILE A 193 1.48 -5.76 28.62
C ILE A 193 1.97 -7.12 29.08
N SER A 194 1.21 -7.77 29.98
CA SER A 194 1.41 -9.15 30.42
C SER A 194 0.44 -10.06 29.65
N MET A 195 0.92 -10.90 28.76
CA MET A 195 0.10 -11.83 27.98
C MET A 195 0.24 -13.26 28.52
N THR A 196 -0.88 -13.86 28.96
CA THR A 196 -0.93 -15.28 29.35
C THR A 196 -1.49 -16.10 28.20
N VAL A 197 -0.66 -16.97 27.63
CA VAL A 197 -0.95 -17.77 26.43
C VAL A 197 -0.53 -19.23 26.61
N PRO A 198 -1.06 -20.19 25.82
CA PRO A 198 -0.53 -21.54 25.77
C PRO A 198 0.97 -21.55 25.47
N SER A 199 1.77 -22.35 26.22
CA SER A 199 3.25 -22.29 26.15
C SER A 199 3.84 -22.60 24.77
N LYS A 200 3.06 -23.18 23.86
CA LYS A 200 3.45 -23.47 22.47
C LYS A 200 3.52 -22.23 21.57
N TYR A 201 2.80 -21.17 21.90
CA TYR A 201 2.75 -19.96 21.07
C TYR A 201 3.86 -18.98 21.43
N VAL A 202 4.27 -18.20 20.45
CA VAL A 202 5.16 -17.06 20.58
C VAL A 202 4.34 -15.80 20.74
N THR A 203 4.81 -14.82 21.51
CA THR A 203 4.19 -13.52 21.65
C THR A 203 5.08 -12.42 21.10
N LEU A 204 4.48 -11.35 20.60
CA LEU A 204 5.14 -10.10 20.22
C LEU A 204 4.30 -8.91 20.70
N SER A 205 4.96 -7.87 21.24
CA SER A 205 4.33 -6.60 21.57
C SER A 205 5.33 -5.45 21.45
N ASN A 206 4.86 -4.23 21.73
CA ASN A 206 5.69 -3.04 21.75
C ASN A 206 6.76 -3.13 22.85
N GLY A 207 7.94 -2.54 22.60
CA GLY A 207 9.04 -2.51 23.56
C GLY A 207 9.78 -3.85 23.68
N LEU A 208 10.27 -4.16 24.86
CA LEU A 208 11.10 -5.33 25.13
C LEU A 208 10.35 -6.37 25.94
N LEU A 209 10.61 -7.66 25.66
CA LEU A 209 10.22 -8.76 26.54
C LEU A 209 11.13 -8.74 27.77
N VAL A 210 10.58 -8.32 28.91
CA VAL A 210 11.35 -8.09 30.14
C VAL A 210 11.29 -9.27 31.09
N HIS A 211 10.23 -10.10 31.01
CA HIS A 211 10.07 -11.28 31.85
C HIS A 211 9.23 -12.33 31.13
N GLN A 212 9.49 -13.59 31.42
CA GLN A 212 8.73 -14.73 30.89
C GLN A 212 8.62 -15.81 31.97
N GLN A 213 7.39 -16.22 32.27
CA GLN A 213 7.13 -17.21 33.33
C GLN A 213 6.24 -18.34 32.82
N LYS A 214 6.67 -19.57 32.93
CA LYS A 214 5.82 -20.76 32.71
C LYS A 214 4.89 -20.96 33.91
N ASN A 215 3.63 -21.23 33.63
CA ASN A 215 2.59 -21.52 34.63
C ASN A 215 2.38 -23.04 34.79
N ALA A 216 1.78 -23.44 35.89
CA ALA A 216 1.57 -24.86 36.21
C ALA A 216 0.48 -25.53 35.34
N ASP A 217 -0.38 -24.71 34.70
CA ASP A 217 -1.51 -25.15 33.87
C ASP A 217 -1.14 -25.33 32.38
N GLY A 218 0.14 -25.27 32.03
CA GLY A 218 0.61 -25.36 30.63
C GLY A 218 0.60 -24.08 29.86
N THR A 219 0.21 -22.97 30.48
CA THR A 219 0.33 -21.64 29.92
C THR A 219 1.68 -20.99 30.24
N ARG A 220 1.93 -19.84 29.64
CA ARG A 220 3.07 -18.98 29.93
C ARG A 220 2.60 -17.51 29.92
N THR A 221 3.19 -16.72 30.82
CA THR A 221 2.99 -15.28 30.87
C THR A 221 4.24 -14.58 30.37
N ASP A 222 4.10 -13.72 29.39
CA ASP A 222 5.15 -12.90 28.80
C ASP A 222 4.87 -11.43 29.11
N ASP A 223 5.82 -10.77 29.78
CA ASP A 223 5.72 -9.38 30.18
C ASP A 223 6.54 -8.50 29.19
N TRP A 224 5.84 -7.69 28.45
CA TRP A 224 6.39 -6.71 27.51
C TRP A 224 6.35 -5.31 28.09
N LYS A 225 7.38 -4.50 27.83
CA LYS A 225 7.47 -3.14 28.35
C LYS A 225 8.02 -2.15 27.34
N MET A 226 7.31 -1.01 27.17
CA MET A 226 7.71 0.14 26.38
C MET A 226 7.83 1.36 27.29
N ASP A 227 9.06 1.77 27.57
CA ASP A 227 9.36 2.93 28.43
C ASP A 227 9.31 4.27 27.68
N LEU A 228 9.23 4.25 26.35
CA LEU A 228 9.07 5.46 25.55
C LEU A 228 7.60 5.67 25.20
N PRO A 229 7.09 6.91 25.31
CA PRO A 229 5.67 7.18 25.09
C PRO A 229 5.33 7.08 23.59
N ASN A 230 4.26 6.37 23.29
CA ASN A 230 3.66 6.22 21.97
C ASN A 230 2.13 6.36 22.05
N SER A 231 1.50 6.54 20.90
CA SER A 231 0.03 6.73 20.84
C SER A 231 -0.71 5.40 21.05
N PRO A 232 -1.92 5.42 21.65
CA PRO A 232 -2.69 4.21 21.91
C PRO A 232 -2.96 3.37 20.66
N TYR A 233 -3.21 3.99 19.49
CA TYR A 233 -3.49 3.26 18.26
C TYR A 233 -2.32 2.37 17.79
N LEU A 234 -1.11 2.62 18.27
CA LEU A 234 0.11 1.86 17.97
C LEU A 234 0.36 0.69 18.93
N PHE A 235 -0.52 0.47 19.92
CA PHE A 235 -0.41 -0.67 20.83
C PHE A 235 -0.70 -1.96 20.07
N PHE A 236 0.14 -2.95 20.30
CA PHE A 236 0.09 -4.20 19.54
C PHE A 236 0.24 -5.45 20.42
N MET A 237 -0.52 -6.46 20.09
CA MET A 237 -0.32 -7.84 20.52
C MET A 237 -0.32 -8.77 19.32
N GLY A 238 0.68 -9.63 19.24
CA GLY A 238 0.76 -10.74 18.30
C GLY A 238 0.99 -12.04 19.08
N VAL A 239 0.21 -13.08 18.79
CA VAL A 239 0.34 -14.41 19.41
C VAL A 239 0.14 -15.45 18.32
N GLY A 240 1.03 -16.46 18.25
CA GLY A 240 0.88 -17.52 17.24
C GLY A 240 2.02 -18.50 17.22
N ASP A 241 1.95 -19.44 16.28
CA ASP A 241 3.00 -20.46 16.05
C ASP A 241 4.05 -19.90 15.07
N TYR A 242 4.86 -18.95 15.54
CA TYR A 242 5.88 -18.29 14.76
C TYR A 242 7.28 -18.84 15.03
N VAL A 243 8.12 -18.81 14.00
CA VAL A 243 9.58 -18.92 14.10
C VAL A 243 10.17 -17.51 14.09
N ILE A 244 11.06 -17.24 15.05
CA ILE A 244 11.74 -15.95 15.16
C ILE A 244 13.08 -16.04 14.43
N VAL A 245 13.21 -15.36 13.29
CA VAL A 245 14.45 -15.24 12.54
C VAL A 245 15.19 -14.00 13.01
N LYS A 246 16.33 -14.22 13.69
CA LYS A 246 17.10 -13.17 14.34
C LYS A 246 17.93 -12.34 13.36
N ASP A 247 17.89 -11.02 13.54
CA ASP A 247 18.74 -10.06 12.85
C ASP A 247 19.12 -8.89 13.76
N LYS A 248 19.95 -7.95 13.30
CA LYS A 248 20.41 -6.84 14.14
C LYS A 248 20.76 -5.59 13.34
N TYR A 249 20.40 -4.44 13.91
CA TYR A 249 21.00 -3.17 13.55
C TYR A 249 21.95 -2.72 14.68
N LYS A 250 23.28 -2.80 14.45
CA LYS A 250 24.30 -2.60 15.50
C LYS A 250 24.09 -3.58 16.67
N LYS A 251 23.65 -3.08 17.85
CA LYS A 251 23.35 -3.89 19.04
C LYS A 251 21.85 -4.12 19.26
N MET A 252 21.01 -3.46 18.47
CA MET A 252 19.55 -3.51 18.57
C MET A 252 19.02 -4.74 17.82
N ASP A 253 18.07 -5.45 18.40
CA ASP A 253 17.39 -6.57 17.74
C ASP A 253 16.43 -6.06 16.63
N VAL A 254 16.44 -6.78 15.50
CA VAL A 254 15.59 -6.57 14.33
C VAL A 254 15.13 -7.96 13.90
N ASP A 255 14.07 -8.43 14.53
CA ASP A 255 13.65 -9.83 14.41
C ASP A 255 12.44 -9.99 13.49
N TYR A 256 12.34 -11.15 12.82
CA TYR A 256 11.26 -11.44 11.88
C TYR A 256 10.48 -12.65 12.41
N TYR A 257 9.19 -12.41 12.72
CA TYR A 257 8.24 -13.41 13.21
C TYR A 257 7.45 -13.95 12.01
N VAL A 258 7.79 -15.13 11.58
CA VAL A 258 7.24 -15.73 10.35
C VAL A 258 6.80 -17.17 10.60
N GLU A 259 5.92 -17.68 9.77
CA GLU A 259 5.59 -19.09 9.75
C GLU A 259 6.84 -19.94 9.41
N LYS A 260 6.85 -21.18 9.87
CA LYS A 260 8.00 -22.08 9.79
C LYS A 260 8.50 -22.31 8.36
N GLU A 261 7.61 -22.41 7.41
CA GLU A 261 7.94 -22.60 5.99
C GLU A 261 8.66 -21.41 5.36
N TYR A 262 8.44 -20.21 5.87
CA TYR A 262 9.06 -18.97 5.35
C TYR A 262 10.35 -18.60 6.10
N ALA A 263 10.67 -19.25 7.21
CA ALA A 263 11.91 -18.98 7.95
C ALA A 263 13.19 -19.04 7.09
N PRO A 264 13.34 -19.99 6.14
CA PRO A 264 14.53 -20.03 5.28
C PRO A 264 14.70 -18.84 4.34
N VAL A 265 13.62 -18.13 4.04
CA VAL A 265 13.62 -16.97 3.11
C VAL A 265 13.36 -15.65 3.80
N ALA A 266 13.02 -15.62 5.08
CA ALA A 266 12.68 -14.42 5.82
C ALA A 266 13.73 -13.30 5.67
N LYS A 267 15.02 -13.61 5.71
CA LYS A 267 16.10 -12.64 5.48
C LYS A 267 16.19 -12.15 4.03
N LYS A 268 15.63 -12.85 3.06
CA LYS A 268 15.55 -12.34 1.69
C LYS A 268 14.39 -11.37 1.53
N ILE A 269 13.35 -11.49 2.36
CA ILE A 269 12.20 -10.60 2.37
C ILE A 269 12.53 -9.34 3.21
N PHE A 270 12.93 -9.53 4.47
CA PHE A 270 13.06 -8.47 5.48
C PHE A 270 14.49 -7.99 5.73
N GLY A 271 15.50 -8.67 5.23
CA GLY A 271 16.91 -8.48 5.64
C GLY A 271 17.56 -7.16 5.18
N GLU A 272 16.91 -6.34 4.37
CA GLU A 272 17.35 -4.98 4.09
C GLU A 272 16.96 -3.99 5.22
N THR A 273 16.10 -4.38 6.17
CA THR A 273 15.62 -3.52 7.27
C THR A 273 16.76 -2.89 8.09
N PRO A 274 17.83 -3.60 8.50
CA PRO A 274 18.95 -2.96 9.19
C PRO A 274 19.65 -1.87 8.35
N ALA A 275 19.74 -2.05 7.03
CA ALA A 275 20.28 -1.05 6.13
C ALA A 275 19.34 0.16 5.99
N MET A 276 18.01 -0.07 5.93
CA MET A 276 16.99 0.99 5.92
C MET A 276 17.06 1.84 7.19
N ILE A 277 17.14 1.24 8.38
CA ILE A 277 17.30 1.94 9.67
C ILE A 277 18.55 2.83 9.64
N GLY A 278 19.67 2.31 9.13
CA GLY A 278 20.92 3.05 9.01
C GLY A 278 20.81 4.23 8.05
N PHE A 279 20.21 4.01 6.90
CA PHE A 279 20.01 5.01 5.86
C PHE A 279 19.08 6.14 6.34
N PHE A 280 17.90 5.82 6.86
CA PHE A 280 16.94 6.82 7.33
C PHE A 280 17.46 7.61 8.53
N SER A 281 18.08 6.94 9.52
CA SER A 281 18.76 7.63 10.63
C SER A 281 19.78 8.66 10.14
N LYS A 282 20.52 8.32 9.07
CA LYS A 282 21.57 9.18 8.51
C LYS A 282 20.99 10.38 7.76
N ILE A 283 20.05 10.17 6.86
CA ILE A 283 19.49 11.26 6.03
C ILE A 283 18.64 12.23 6.85
N LEU A 284 17.89 11.72 7.84
CA LEU A 284 17.09 12.54 8.75
C LEU A 284 17.95 13.25 9.81
N GLY A 285 19.18 12.77 10.06
CA GLY A 285 20.04 13.27 11.15
C GLY A 285 19.43 13.06 12.54
N VAL A 286 18.45 12.17 12.68
CA VAL A 286 17.80 11.73 13.91
C VAL A 286 17.91 10.21 13.98
N PRO A 287 18.64 9.67 14.97
CA PRO A 287 18.79 8.22 15.12
C PRO A 287 17.45 7.55 15.35
N TYR A 288 17.34 6.28 14.98
CA TYR A 288 16.27 5.42 15.44
C TYR A 288 16.32 5.33 16.97
N VAL A 289 15.24 5.71 17.64
CA VAL A 289 15.23 5.91 19.11
C VAL A 289 14.65 4.74 19.90
N TRP A 290 13.91 3.88 19.23
CA TRP A 290 13.16 2.79 19.83
C TRP A 290 14.08 1.61 20.20
N PRO A 291 13.70 0.78 21.18
CA PRO A 291 14.60 -0.25 21.74
C PRO A 291 14.83 -1.47 20.83
N LYS A 292 13.93 -1.73 19.90
CA LYS A 292 13.98 -2.80 18.89
C LYS A 292 13.20 -2.42 17.65
N TYR A 293 13.28 -3.24 16.59
CA TYR A 293 12.35 -3.19 15.46
C TYR A 293 12.05 -4.63 15.01
N ASP A 294 10.90 -5.16 15.40
CA ASP A 294 10.47 -6.48 15.01
C ASP A 294 9.35 -6.38 13.97
N GLN A 295 9.27 -7.37 13.10
CA GLN A 295 8.26 -7.47 12.06
C GLN A 295 7.57 -8.83 12.18
N ILE A 296 6.25 -8.83 12.07
CA ILE A 296 5.41 -10.02 12.11
C ILE A 296 4.49 -10.05 10.90
N VAL A 297 4.21 -11.24 10.38
CA VAL A 297 3.25 -11.44 9.29
C VAL A 297 2.01 -12.09 9.84
N GLY A 298 0.85 -11.46 9.65
CA GLY A 298 -0.45 -11.97 10.10
C GLY A 298 -1.32 -12.45 8.95
N ARG A 299 -1.97 -13.59 9.13
CA ARG A 299 -2.97 -14.12 8.20
C ARG A 299 -4.27 -13.30 8.27
N GLU A 300 -4.96 -13.23 7.14
CA GLU A 300 -6.25 -12.53 7.03
C GLU A 300 -6.21 -11.05 7.49
N TYR A 301 -5.04 -10.43 7.44
CA TYR A 301 -4.89 -9.07 7.91
C TYR A 301 -5.77 -8.09 7.13
N VAL A 302 -6.39 -7.18 7.86
CA VAL A 302 -7.47 -6.29 7.36
C VAL A 302 -6.99 -5.08 6.57
N SER A 303 -5.66 -4.90 6.41
CA SER A 303 -5.03 -3.83 5.64
C SER A 303 -3.76 -4.33 4.93
N GLY A 304 -2.87 -3.44 4.46
CA GLY A 304 -1.57 -3.79 3.87
C GLY A 304 -0.53 -4.14 4.92
N ALA A 305 -0.21 -3.19 5.77
CA ALA A 305 0.69 -3.32 6.90
C ALA A 305 0.33 -2.25 7.96
N MET A 306 1.03 -2.26 9.11
CA MET A 306 0.80 -1.33 10.22
C MET A 306 2.09 -1.10 10.99
N GLU A 307 2.38 0.14 11.25
CA GLU A 307 3.59 0.64 11.91
C GLU A 307 3.63 0.46 13.43
N ASN A 308 2.82 -0.40 14.05
CA ASN A 308 2.79 -0.53 15.51
C ASN A 308 4.18 -0.40 16.13
N THR A 309 4.38 0.58 17.00
CA THR A 309 5.71 0.98 17.46
C THR A 309 6.55 -0.22 17.92
N THR A 310 7.66 -0.48 17.24
CA THR A 310 8.60 -1.60 17.45
C THR A 310 8.08 -3.01 17.10
N ALA A 311 6.87 -3.14 16.60
CA ALA A 311 6.22 -4.42 16.32
C ALA A 311 5.34 -4.32 15.06
N THR A 312 5.95 -4.01 13.93
CA THR A 312 5.29 -3.81 12.63
C THR A 312 4.58 -5.09 12.17
N LEU A 313 3.31 -4.97 11.82
CA LEU A 313 2.51 -6.06 11.29
C LEU A 313 2.37 -5.94 9.77
N HIS A 314 2.64 -7.02 9.05
CA HIS A 314 2.44 -7.13 7.60
C HIS A 314 1.35 -8.15 7.29
N GLN A 315 0.59 -7.93 6.21
CA GLN A 315 -0.32 -8.95 5.68
C GLN A 315 0.46 -10.13 5.08
N ASP A 316 -0.23 -11.26 4.89
CA ASP A 316 0.35 -12.49 4.37
C ASP A 316 0.87 -12.42 2.92
N GLY A 317 0.52 -11.38 2.17
CA GLY A 317 1.17 -11.02 0.90
C GLY A 317 2.68 -10.75 1.01
N ALA A 318 3.18 -10.48 2.24
CA ALA A 318 4.62 -10.39 2.52
C ALA A 318 5.34 -11.73 2.37
N TYR A 319 4.64 -12.84 2.54
CA TYR A 319 5.18 -14.18 2.35
C TYR A 319 5.48 -14.44 0.88
N GLN A 320 6.74 -14.64 0.60
CA GLN A 320 7.26 -14.94 -0.73
C GLN A 320 8.20 -16.14 -0.63
N ASN A 321 8.06 -17.13 -1.51
CA ASN A 321 8.99 -18.23 -1.59
C ASN A 321 10.28 -17.85 -2.35
N ALA A 322 11.26 -18.75 -2.35
CA ALA A 322 12.57 -18.51 -2.96
C ALA A 322 12.50 -18.21 -4.47
N ARG A 323 11.51 -18.76 -5.20
CA ARG A 323 11.32 -18.54 -6.63
C ARG A 323 10.66 -17.19 -6.92
N GLN A 324 9.68 -16.77 -6.11
CA GLN A 324 9.07 -15.43 -6.22
C GLN A 324 10.14 -14.34 -6.06
N LEU A 325 11.05 -14.53 -5.11
CA LEU A 325 12.15 -13.58 -4.82
C LEU A 325 13.20 -13.49 -5.95
N VAL A 326 13.23 -14.42 -6.90
CA VAL A 326 14.05 -14.30 -8.12
C VAL A 326 13.55 -13.18 -9.02
N ASP A 327 12.25 -12.94 -9.03
CA ASP A 327 11.61 -11.86 -9.80
C ASP A 327 11.63 -10.50 -9.07
N GLY A 328 12.20 -10.47 -7.86
CA GLY A 328 12.33 -9.31 -6.98
C GLY A 328 11.45 -9.43 -5.73
N ASN A 329 11.84 -8.72 -4.67
CA ASN A 329 11.05 -8.64 -3.44
C ASN A 329 9.86 -7.68 -3.67
N ALA A 330 8.64 -8.22 -3.70
CA ALA A 330 7.44 -7.42 -3.92
C ALA A 330 7.07 -6.56 -2.69
N TRP A 331 7.66 -6.85 -1.52
CA TRP A 331 7.32 -6.20 -0.24
C TRP A 331 8.35 -5.16 0.23
N GLU A 332 9.40 -4.89 -0.56
CA GLU A 332 10.51 -4.02 -0.16
C GLU A 332 10.05 -2.58 0.13
N ASN A 333 9.13 -2.05 -0.66
CA ASN A 333 8.59 -0.70 -0.47
C ASN A 333 7.76 -0.61 0.80
N ASP A 334 6.88 -1.59 1.03
CA ASP A 334 6.03 -1.65 2.22
C ASP A 334 6.87 -1.72 3.50
N ILE A 335 7.97 -2.49 3.51
CA ILE A 335 8.91 -2.54 4.64
C ILE A 335 9.54 -1.16 4.90
N SER A 336 9.93 -0.43 3.86
CA SER A 336 10.50 0.91 4.01
C SER A 336 9.45 1.92 4.50
N HIS A 337 8.22 1.80 4.04
CA HIS A 337 7.06 2.59 4.43
C HIS A 337 6.80 2.46 5.94
N GLU A 338 6.58 1.24 6.41
CA GLU A 338 6.28 0.95 7.81
C GLU A 338 7.43 1.33 8.75
N LEU A 339 8.67 1.11 8.32
CA LEU A 339 9.81 1.53 9.11
C LEU A 339 9.90 3.05 9.25
N PHE A 340 9.57 3.82 8.21
CA PHE A 340 9.69 5.27 8.23
C PHE A 340 8.67 5.93 9.16
N HIS A 341 7.52 5.28 9.37
CA HIS A 341 6.56 5.70 10.36
C HIS A 341 7.13 5.83 11.77
N HIS A 342 8.19 5.08 12.11
CA HIS A 342 8.83 5.18 13.42
C HIS A 342 9.45 6.57 13.69
N TRP A 343 9.61 7.40 12.65
CA TRP A 343 9.92 8.84 12.78
C TRP A 343 8.68 9.71 12.52
N PHE A 344 7.89 9.40 11.48
CA PHE A 344 6.70 10.16 11.05
C PHE A 344 5.44 9.31 11.26
N GLY A 345 4.87 9.37 12.44
CA GLY A 345 3.76 8.56 12.93
C GLY A 345 3.96 8.22 14.40
N ASP A 346 5.08 7.56 14.75
CA ASP A 346 5.36 7.11 16.11
C ASP A 346 6.06 8.17 16.95
N LEU A 347 7.22 8.69 16.47
CA LEU A 347 8.00 9.67 17.20
C LEU A 347 7.31 11.02 17.22
N VAL A 348 6.87 11.49 16.07
CA VAL A 348 6.00 12.66 15.91
C VAL A 348 4.72 12.16 15.24
N THR A 349 3.61 12.25 15.92
CA THR A 349 2.30 11.77 15.47
C THR A 349 1.43 12.91 15.01
N THR A 350 0.58 12.68 14.03
CA THR A 350 -0.47 13.63 13.67
C THR A 350 -1.35 13.97 14.88
N GLU A 351 -1.66 15.25 15.08
CA GLU A 351 -2.46 15.69 16.22
C GLU A 351 -3.93 15.23 16.13
N SER A 352 -4.44 15.20 14.93
CA SER A 352 -5.76 14.68 14.56
C SER A 352 -5.68 13.97 13.22
N TRP A 353 -6.61 13.09 12.94
CA TRP A 353 -6.65 12.37 11.66
C TRP A 353 -6.74 13.31 10.45
N SER A 354 -7.23 14.55 10.66
CA SER A 354 -7.23 15.61 9.64
C SER A 354 -5.84 15.89 9.06
N ASN A 355 -4.79 15.68 9.84
CA ASN A 355 -3.39 15.89 9.48
C ASN A 355 -2.63 14.59 9.16
N ILE A 356 -3.34 13.51 8.80
CA ILE A 356 -2.76 12.17 8.54
C ILE A 356 -1.63 12.18 7.49
N THR A 357 -1.60 13.17 6.62
CA THR A 357 -0.51 13.43 5.68
C THR A 357 0.87 13.47 6.36
N LEU A 358 0.95 13.87 7.64
CA LEU A 358 2.21 13.93 8.39
C LEU A 358 2.77 12.53 8.70
N ASN A 359 1.92 11.51 8.72
CA ASN A 359 2.29 10.11 8.82
C ASN A 359 2.47 9.55 7.39
N GLU A 360 1.39 9.45 6.62
CA GLU A 360 1.31 8.67 5.39
C GLU A 360 2.09 9.23 4.21
N SER A 361 2.07 10.56 4.02
CA SER A 361 2.82 11.14 2.90
C SER A 361 4.32 10.97 3.07
N PHE A 362 4.82 11.02 4.32
CA PHE A 362 6.23 10.78 4.62
C PHE A 362 6.61 9.32 4.45
N ALA A 363 5.78 8.40 4.91
CA ALA A 363 6.01 6.97 4.73
C ALA A 363 5.98 6.58 3.24
N ASN A 364 5.01 7.06 2.47
CA ASN A 364 5.02 6.88 1.01
C ASN A 364 6.26 7.48 0.34
N TYR A 365 6.70 8.67 0.78
CA TYR A 365 7.92 9.28 0.23
C TYR A 365 9.20 8.53 0.62
N SER A 366 9.21 7.80 1.73
CA SER A 366 10.33 6.96 2.12
C SER A 366 10.62 5.85 1.11
N GLU A 367 9.59 5.34 0.45
CA GLU A 367 9.72 4.34 -0.62
C GLU A 367 10.57 4.91 -1.77
N TYR A 368 10.30 6.17 -2.19
CA TYR A 368 11.13 6.88 -3.15
C TYR A 368 12.58 7.04 -2.67
N LEU A 369 12.77 7.47 -1.41
CA LEU A 369 14.09 7.69 -0.85
C LEU A 369 14.90 6.40 -0.78
N TRP A 370 14.27 5.29 -0.39
CA TRP A 370 14.90 3.98 -0.35
C TRP A 370 15.23 3.46 -1.74
N GLN A 371 14.29 3.52 -2.68
CA GLN A 371 14.52 3.12 -4.07
C GLN A 371 15.68 3.93 -4.70
N GLN A 372 15.73 5.25 -4.42
CA GLN A 372 16.82 6.10 -4.90
C GLN A 372 18.18 5.65 -4.35
N PHE A 373 18.24 5.32 -3.07
CA PHE A 373 19.45 4.86 -2.42
C PHE A 373 19.88 3.45 -2.86
N ARG A 374 18.94 2.52 -2.93
CA ARG A 374 19.21 1.10 -3.14
C ARG A 374 19.33 0.71 -4.61
N HIS A 375 18.46 1.24 -5.46
CA HIS A 375 18.30 0.84 -6.86
C HIS A 375 18.57 1.97 -7.86
N GLY A 376 18.81 3.17 -7.37
CA GLY A 376 19.18 4.33 -8.17
C GLY A 376 17.99 5.20 -8.59
N LYS A 377 18.30 6.36 -9.19
CA LYS A 377 17.31 7.40 -9.47
C LYS A 377 16.22 6.95 -10.43
N ASP A 378 16.55 6.16 -11.45
CA ASP A 378 15.55 5.72 -12.44
C ASP A 378 14.46 4.84 -11.79
N ALA A 379 14.81 3.96 -10.85
CA ALA A 379 13.85 3.14 -10.10
C ALA A 379 12.95 4.00 -9.18
N ALA A 380 13.53 4.95 -8.49
CA ALA A 380 12.80 5.90 -7.66
C ALA A 380 11.85 6.77 -8.49
N ASP A 381 12.32 7.30 -9.61
CA ASP A 381 11.51 8.13 -10.50
C ASP A 381 10.34 7.33 -11.12
N GLU A 382 10.54 6.04 -11.44
CA GLU A 382 9.47 5.15 -11.90
C GLU A 382 8.39 4.97 -10.84
N LEU A 383 8.79 4.71 -9.58
CA LEU A 383 7.87 4.58 -8.46
C LEU A 383 7.08 5.88 -8.25
N ASN A 384 7.77 7.01 -8.19
CA ASN A 384 7.15 8.33 -7.97
C ASN A 384 6.24 8.74 -9.14
N TYR A 385 6.56 8.34 -10.37
CA TYR A 385 5.67 8.50 -11.52
C TYR A 385 4.43 7.61 -11.41
N SER A 386 4.60 6.37 -10.99
CA SER A 386 3.48 5.45 -10.75
C SER A 386 2.54 6.00 -9.67
N ASP A 387 3.08 6.57 -8.59
CA ASP A 387 2.29 7.23 -7.55
C ASP A 387 1.52 8.44 -8.09
N MET A 388 2.18 9.29 -8.87
CA MET A 388 1.51 10.41 -9.54
C MET A 388 0.34 9.93 -10.42
N GLN A 389 0.55 8.89 -11.23
CA GLN A 389 -0.51 8.32 -12.06
C GLN A 389 -1.64 7.72 -11.19
N GLY A 390 -1.31 7.04 -10.10
CA GLY A 390 -2.30 6.52 -9.15
C GLY A 390 -3.19 7.62 -8.57
N TYR A 391 -2.62 8.75 -8.19
CA TYR A 391 -3.39 9.92 -7.76
C TYR A 391 -4.26 10.50 -8.89
N LEU A 392 -3.69 10.73 -10.06
CA LEU A 392 -4.44 11.31 -11.20
C LEU A 392 -5.62 10.43 -11.65
N MET A 393 -5.50 9.11 -11.51
CA MET A 393 -6.56 8.15 -11.83
C MET A 393 -7.58 7.97 -10.71
N SER A 394 -7.31 8.43 -9.50
CA SER A 394 -8.20 8.25 -8.34
C SER A 394 -9.42 9.20 -8.34
N GLU A 395 -9.49 10.15 -9.27
CA GLU A 395 -10.53 11.17 -9.35
C GLU A 395 -10.72 11.96 -8.03
N SER A 396 -9.62 12.11 -7.27
CA SER A 396 -9.61 12.78 -5.96
C SER A 396 -9.07 14.21 -6.02
N ASP A 397 -9.16 14.86 -7.17
CA ASP A 397 -8.64 16.21 -7.41
C ASP A 397 -9.41 17.33 -6.67
N ASN A 398 -10.59 17.03 -6.11
CA ASN A 398 -11.37 17.93 -5.29
C ASN A 398 -11.00 17.89 -3.79
N LYS A 399 -10.08 17.02 -3.37
CA LYS A 399 -9.70 16.84 -1.97
C LYS A 399 -8.41 17.57 -1.62
N ASP A 400 -8.41 18.23 -0.47
CA ASP A 400 -7.21 18.82 0.14
C ASP A 400 -6.34 17.74 0.77
N LEU A 401 -5.07 18.04 1.03
CA LEU A 401 -4.17 17.11 1.72
C LEU A 401 -4.48 17.08 3.22
N VAL A 402 -4.70 18.23 3.84
CA VAL A 402 -5.23 18.36 5.21
C VAL A 402 -6.73 18.56 5.14
N ARG A 403 -7.49 17.68 5.76
CA ARG A 403 -8.97 17.63 5.63
C ARG A 403 -9.64 17.64 7.01
N PHE A 404 -10.33 18.72 7.33
CA PHE A 404 -11.10 18.86 8.58
C PHE A 404 -12.56 18.45 8.42
N TYR A 405 -13.01 18.19 7.20
CA TYR A 405 -14.39 17.80 6.88
C TYR A 405 -14.34 16.45 6.15
N TYR A 406 -14.76 15.39 6.83
CA TYR A 406 -14.80 14.01 6.29
C TYR A 406 -15.96 13.26 6.93
N LYS A 407 -16.46 12.24 6.24
CA LYS A 407 -17.53 11.38 6.73
C LYS A 407 -16.99 10.41 7.78
N ASN A 408 -16.01 9.62 7.40
CA ASN A 408 -15.30 8.69 8.26
C ASN A 408 -13.80 9.01 8.22
N LYS A 409 -13.11 8.86 9.35
CA LYS A 409 -11.67 9.10 9.44
C LYS A 409 -10.87 8.13 8.57
N GLU A 410 -11.38 6.92 8.38
CA GLU A 410 -10.78 5.91 7.51
C GLU A 410 -10.81 6.30 6.02
N ASP A 411 -11.71 7.21 5.59
CA ASP A 411 -11.74 7.75 4.22
C ASP A 411 -10.55 8.68 3.90
N LEU A 412 -9.76 9.03 4.93
CA LEU A 412 -8.55 9.83 4.79
C LEU A 412 -7.36 9.02 4.25
N PHE A 413 -7.41 7.67 4.31
CA PHE A 413 -6.39 6.76 3.79
C PHE A 413 -6.62 6.51 2.30
N ASP A 414 -6.27 7.50 1.49
CA ASP A 414 -6.52 7.49 0.05
C ASP A 414 -5.32 8.00 -0.76
N ALA A 415 -5.43 7.98 -2.09
CA ALA A 415 -4.38 8.45 -2.98
C ALA A 415 -3.93 9.91 -2.74
N VAL A 416 -4.73 10.71 -2.02
CA VAL A 416 -4.34 12.07 -1.64
C VAL A 416 -3.34 12.05 -0.50
N SER A 417 -3.62 11.33 0.58
CA SER A 417 -2.72 11.23 1.75
C SER A 417 -1.41 10.51 1.43
N TYR A 418 -1.44 9.53 0.52
CA TYR A 418 -0.26 8.75 0.10
C TYR A 418 0.42 9.36 -1.12
N ASN A 419 -0.12 9.13 -2.30
CA ASN A 419 0.50 9.40 -3.59
C ASN A 419 0.71 10.90 -3.86
N LYS A 420 -0.35 11.72 -3.70
CA LYS A 420 -0.26 13.19 -3.83
C LYS A 420 0.69 13.76 -2.79
N GLY A 421 0.57 13.33 -1.53
CA GLY A 421 1.40 13.81 -0.43
C GLY A 421 2.88 13.51 -0.64
N GLY A 422 3.24 12.28 -1.02
CA GLY A 422 4.62 11.91 -1.36
C GLY A 422 5.18 12.75 -2.52
N ARG A 423 4.37 13.00 -3.56
CA ARG A 423 4.78 13.85 -4.69
C ARG A 423 4.96 15.31 -4.28
N ILE A 424 4.12 15.84 -3.40
CA ILE A 424 4.26 17.20 -2.84
C ILE A 424 5.57 17.33 -2.05
N LEU A 425 5.93 16.34 -1.22
CA LEU A 425 7.21 16.32 -0.52
C LEU A 425 8.39 16.30 -1.49
N HIS A 426 8.29 15.54 -2.58
CA HIS A 426 9.31 15.51 -3.63
C HIS A 426 9.49 16.89 -4.33
N MET A 427 8.38 17.57 -4.62
CA MET A 427 8.39 18.93 -5.16
C MET A 427 9.01 19.91 -4.17
N LEU A 428 8.66 19.84 -2.88
CA LEU A 428 9.22 20.69 -1.83
C LEU A 428 10.74 20.49 -1.70
N ARG A 429 11.21 19.23 -1.69
CA ARG A 429 12.62 18.89 -1.67
C ARG A 429 13.38 19.52 -2.86
N ASN A 430 12.78 19.45 -4.05
CA ASN A 430 13.39 20.07 -5.24
C ASN A 430 13.44 21.60 -5.13
N TYR A 431 12.41 22.21 -4.56
CA TYR A 431 12.30 23.65 -4.41
C TYR A 431 13.33 24.22 -3.42
N VAL A 432 13.41 23.66 -2.20
CA VAL A 432 14.30 24.15 -1.15
C VAL A 432 15.72 23.55 -1.25
N GLY A 433 15.88 22.44 -1.96
CA GLY A 433 17.14 21.68 -2.09
C GLY A 433 17.34 20.67 -0.96
N ASP A 434 18.10 19.61 -1.24
CA ASP A 434 18.31 18.46 -0.34
C ASP A 434 18.77 18.86 1.06
N SER A 435 19.78 19.76 1.15
CA SER A 435 20.36 20.16 2.43
C SER A 435 19.34 20.83 3.35
N ALA A 436 18.56 21.77 2.80
CA ALA A 436 17.53 22.46 3.56
C ALA A 436 16.37 21.52 3.91
N PHE A 437 15.95 20.68 2.96
CA PHE A 437 14.87 19.70 3.16
C PHE A 437 15.17 18.79 4.36
N PHE A 438 16.26 18.07 4.35
CA PHE A 438 16.57 17.14 5.44
C PHE A 438 16.92 17.84 6.76
N LYS A 439 17.48 19.05 6.71
CA LYS A 439 17.69 19.85 7.92
C LYS A 439 16.37 20.31 8.54
N SER A 440 15.38 20.67 7.73
CA SER A 440 14.03 21.02 8.20
C SER A 440 13.31 19.82 8.81
N LEU A 441 13.45 18.63 8.21
CA LEU A 441 12.90 17.40 8.80
C LEU A 441 13.57 17.07 10.13
N LYS A 442 14.88 17.24 10.24
CA LYS A 442 15.59 17.08 11.52
C LYS A 442 15.08 18.03 12.57
N GLU A 443 14.89 19.31 12.20
CA GLU A 443 14.33 20.34 13.10
C GLU A 443 12.95 19.94 13.59
N TYR A 444 12.04 19.60 12.70
CA TYR A 444 10.68 19.14 13.00
C TYR A 444 10.69 17.93 13.96
N LEU A 445 11.45 16.87 13.63
CA LEU A 445 11.54 15.65 14.45
C LEU A 445 12.18 15.92 15.82
N THR A 446 13.03 16.91 15.93
CA THR A 446 13.69 17.27 17.21
C THR A 446 12.74 18.05 18.11
N LEU A 447 12.05 19.06 17.56
CA LEU A 447 11.14 19.94 18.32
C LEU A 447 9.88 19.20 18.81
N TYR A 448 9.38 18.29 17.97
CA TYR A 448 8.12 17.59 18.25
C TYR A 448 8.30 16.13 18.68
N LYS A 449 9.53 15.72 19.00
CA LYS A 449 9.82 14.38 19.53
C LYS A 449 8.88 13.99 20.66
N PHE A 450 8.18 12.86 20.52
CA PHE A 450 7.16 12.34 21.44
C PHE A 450 5.98 13.28 21.65
N LYS A 451 5.65 14.11 20.68
CA LYS A 451 4.52 15.03 20.73
C LYS A 451 3.66 14.88 19.46
N PRO A 452 2.40 15.31 19.53
CA PRO A 452 1.59 15.49 18.34
C PRO A 452 2.00 16.75 17.56
N ALA A 453 1.68 16.79 16.26
CA ALA A 453 1.91 17.94 15.40
C ALA A 453 0.84 18.06 14.29
N GLU A 454 0.62 19.29 13.84
CA GLU A 454 -0.15 19.62 12.65
C GLU A 454 0.75 20.03 11.48
N ALA A 455 0.20 20.14 10.28
CA ALA A 455 0.94 20.55 9.09
C ALA A 455 1.61 21.93 9.24
N GLN A 456 1.09 22.81 10.09
CA GLN A 456 1.69 24.13 10.35
C GLN A 456 3.02 24.04 11.08
N GLN A 457 3.18 23.11 12.02
CA GLN A 457 4.47 22.90 12.71
C GLN A 457 5.55 22.42 11.74
N LEU A 458 5.20 21.59 10.77
CA LEU A 458 6.10 21.20 9.70
C LEU A 458 6.53 22.42 8.87
N ARG A 459 5.57 23.28 8.47
CA ARG A 459 5.87 24.52 7.74
C ARG A 459 6.87 25.40 8.49
N LEU A 460 6.59 25.65 9.77
CA LEU A 460 7.45 26.49 10.59
C LEU A 460 8.88 25.96 10.67
N ALA A 461 9.08 24.65 10.82
CA ALA A 461 10.41 24.05 10.77
C ALA A 461 11.13 24.28 9.44
N PHE A 462 10.41 24.27 8.32
CA PHE A 462 10.99 24.62 7.01
C PHE A 462 11.29 26.11 6.88
N GLU A 463 10.44 26.98 7.39
CA GLU A 463 10.67 28.44 7.39
C GLU A 463 11.84 28.84 8.27
N ASP A 464 11.98 28.23 9.46
CA ASP A 464 13.11 28.48 10.37
C ASP A 464 14.45 28.10 9.76
N VAL A 465 14.52 26.99 9.05
CA VAL A 465 15.76 26.54 8.40
C VAL A 465 16.09 27.33 7.13
N THR A 466 15.08 27.65 6.32
CA THR A 466 15.28 28.25 5.00
C THR A 466 15.27 29.77 5.02
N GLY A 467 14.67 30.40 6.02
CA GLY A 467 14.37 31.83 6.08
C GLY A 467 13.38 32.29 5.01
N GLN A 468 12.64 31.39 4.38
CA GLN A 468 11.66 31.68 3.34
C GLN A 468 10.24 31.63 3.88
N ASP A 469 9.37 32.52 3.43
CA ASP A 469 7.93 32.38 3.61
C ASP A 469 7.41 31.24 2.72
N LEU A 470 6.91 30.18 3.32
CA LEU A 470 6.33 29.02 2.63
C LEU A 470 4.81 28.91 2.77
N ASN A 471 4.15 29.93 3.30
CA ASN A 471 2.69 29.99 3.39
C ASN A 471 2.02 29.74 2.02
N TRP A 472 2.57 30.29 0.94
CA TRP A 472 2.06 30.07 -0.40
C TRP A 472 2.06 28.59 -0.79
N TYR A 473 3.09 27.82 -0.38
CA TYR A 473 3.24 26.41 -0.71
C TYR A 473 2.21 25.57 0.08
N TRP A 474 2.10 25.84 1.39
CA TRP A 474 1.11 25.15 2.24
C TRP A 474 -0.33 25.46 1.82
N ASN A 475 -0.65 26.74 1.55
CA ASN A 475 -1.98 27.13 1.09
C ASN A 475 -2.35 26.49 -0.26
N GLN A 476 -1.35 26.29 -1.13
CA GLN A 476 -1.61 25.70 -2.44
C GLN A 476 -1.74 24.17 -2.39
N TRP A 477 -0.93 23.48 -1.57
CA TRP A 477 -0.77 22.05 -1.65
C TRP A 477 -1.28 21.27 -0.44
N TYR A 478 -1.18 21.83 0.77
CA TYR A 478 -1.71 21.19 1.98
C TYR A 478 -3.18 21.54 2.24
N TYR A 479 -3.54 22.81 2.05
CA TYR A 479 -4.89 23.37 2.28
C TYR A 479 -5.64 23.70 0.99
N GLY A 480 -5.19 23.15 -0.13
CA GLY A 480 -5.80 23.39 -1.44
C GLY A 480 -5.78 22.15 -2.31
N SER A 481 -6.92 21.87 -2.90
CA SER A 481 -7.17 20.74 -3.79
C SER A 481 -6.63 20.94 -5.21
N GLY A 482 -6.64 19.87 -5.99
CA GLY A 482 -6.33 19.87 -7.41
C GLY A 482 -4.85 19.81 -7.75
N GLN A 483 -4.58 19.88 -9.05
CA GLN A 483 -3.26 19.93 -9.68
C GLN A 483 -3.34 20.78 -10.95
N PRO A 484 -2.21 21.34 -11.43
CA PRO A 484 -2.16 22.04 -12.70
C PRO A 484 -2.35 21.10 -13.89
N SER A 485 -2.98 21.61 -14.94
CA SER A 485 -2.98 21.02 -16.27
C SER A 485 -2.29 22.01 -17.20
N LEU A 486 -1.14 21.60 -17.74
CA LEU A 486 -0.28 22.46 -18.54
C LEU A 486 -0.39 22.12 -20.03
N ASP A 487 -0.63 23.13 -20.86
CA ASP A 487 -0.55 23.06 -22.32
C ASP A 487 0.67 23.87 -22.78
N ILE A 488 1.66 23.21 -23.41
CA ILE A 488 2.97 23.78 -23.66
C ILE A 488 3.22 23.88 -25.16
N ASN A 489 3.39 25.11 -25.63
CA ASN A 489 3.61 25.44 -27.04
C ASN A 489 4.98 26.09 -27.26
N TYR A 490 5.58 25.81 -28.39
CA TYR A 490 6.92 26.27 -28.79
C TYR A 490 6.92 27.00 -30.11
N ASP A 491 7.75 28.04 -30.19
CA ASP A 491 7.96 28.79 -31.42
C ASP A 491 9.41 29.28 -31.47
N TYR A 492 9.93 29.47 -32.68
CA TYR A 492 11.25 30.04 -32.91
C TYR A 492 11.20 31.05 -34.04
N ASN A 493 11.59 32.29 -33.75
CA ASN A 493 11.62 33.35 -34.74
C ASN A 493 12.71 34.39 -34.41
N ASN A 494 13.43 34.87 -35.44
CA ASN A 494 14.37 35.97 -35.32
C ASN A 494 15.42 35.80 -34.19
N GLY A 495 16.01 34.62 -34.06
CA GLY A 495 17.05 34.36 -33.06
C GLY A 495 16.54 34.22 -31.63
N LYS A 496 15.25 33.99 -31.44
CA LYS A 496 14.60 33.79 -30.13
C LYS A 496 13.71 32.57 -30.16
N ALA A 497 13.93 31.66 -29.22
CA ALA A 497 13.00 30.59 -28.88
C ALA A 497 11.95 31.14 -27.91
N ARG A 498 10.69 30.85 -28.18
CA ARG A 498 9.55 31.21 -27.33
C ARG A 498 8.88 29.96 -26.80
N VAL A 499 8.58 29.93 -25.51
CA VAL A 499 7.80 28.91 -24.85
C VAL A 499 6.58 29.57 -24.24
N ILE A 500 5.40 29.05 -24.54
CA ILE A 500 4.14 29.46 -23.97
C ILE A 500 3.64 28.30 -23.11
N VAL A 501 3.33 28.57 -21.85
CA VAL A 501 2.77 27.59 -20.92
C VAL A 501 1.44 28.10 -20.43
N ASP A 502 0.38 27.43 -20.82
CA ASP A 502 -0.98 27.73 -20.42
C ASP A 502 -1.46 26.77 -19.32
N GLN A 503 -2.04 27.31 -18.27
CA GLN A 503 -2.74 26.52 -17.25
C GLN A 503 -4.19 26.36 -17.68
N VAL A 504 -4.59 25.13 -18.03
CA VAL A 504 -5.88 24.83 -18.69
C VAL A 504 -6.84 24.00 -17.83
N GLN A 505 -6.55 23.78 -16.56
CA GLN A 505 -7.46 23.12 -15.61
C GLN A 505 -8.79 23.86 -15.49
N THR A 506 -9.88 23.10 -15.34
CA THR A 506 -11.25 23.63 -15.34
C THR A 506 -11.67 24.27 -14.02
N THR A 507 -10.91 24.07 -12.95
CA THR A 507 -11.22 24.59 -11.60
C THR A 507 -11.09 26.10 -11.47
N GLY A 508 -10.46 26.78 -12.44
CA GLY A 508 -10.17 28.21 -12.38
C GLY A 508 -9.01 28.59 -11.43
N LYS A 509 -8.51 27.66 -10.64
CA LYS A 509 -7.36 27.87 -9.74
C LYS A 509 -6.08 28.01 -10.57
N ILE A 510 -5.27 29.01 -10.29
CA ILE A 510 -3.95 29.22 -10.90
C ILE A 510 -2.88 28.77 -9.90
N PHE A 511 -2.05 27.85 -10.34
CA PHE A 511 -0.95 27.31 -9.53
C PHE A 511 0.31 28.14 -9.72
N LYS A 512 1.01 28.37 -8.62
CA LYS A 512 2.34 28.99 -8.56
C LYS A 512 3.40 27.90 -8.61
N LEU A 513 4.15 27.82 -9.71
CA LEU A 513 5.07 26.70 -9.94
C LEU A 513 6.48 27.22 -10.24
N PRO A 514 7.50 26.86 -9.45
CA PRO A 514 8.89 27.04 -9.82
C PRO A 514 9.28 25.95 -10.83
N VAL A 515 9.67 26.37 -12.05
CA VAL A 515 9.93 25.45 -13.16
C VAL A 515 11.34 25.65 -13.69
N ALA A 516 12.04 24.56 -14.00
CA ALA A 516 13.28 24.62 -14.79
C ALA A 516 12.96 24.32 -16.26
N ILE A 517 13.53 25.16 -17.17
CA ILE A 517 13.47 24.97 -18.62
C ILE A 517 14.88 24.78 -19.13
N ASP A 518 15.15 23.63 -19.77
CA ASP A 518 16.40 23.36 -20.46
C ASP A 518 16.24 23.65 -21.96
N VAL A 519 17.11 24.50 -22.48
CA VAL A 519 17.18 24.83 -23.92
C VAL A 519 18.44 24.21 -24.50
N TYR A 520 18.26 23.21 -25.36
CA TYR A 520 19.35 22.46 -26.02
C TYR A 520 19.69 23.08 -27.36
N SER A 521 20.97 23.38 -27.57
CA SER A 521 21.47 23.90 -28.84
C SER A 521 21.78 22.79 -29.82
N GLN A 522 22.59 21.82 -29.45
CA GLN A 522 22.96 20.66 -30.23
C GLN A 522 23.39 19.52 -29.29
N GLY A 523 22.84 18.31 -29.51
CA GLY A 523 23.16 17.15 -28.69
C GLY A 523 22.84 17.42 -27.21
N ALA A 524 23.78 17.07 -26.32
CA ALA A 524 23.63 17.28 -24.87
C ALA A 524 23.90 18.71 -24.38
N ASN A 525 24.32 19.64 -25.26
CA ASN A 525 24.63 21.01 -24.87
C ASN A 525 23.39 21.80 -24.58
N LYS A 526 23.21 22.20 -23.32
CA LYS A 526 22.01 22.90 -22.87
C LYS A 526 22.30 24.06 -21.94
N LYS A 527 21.41 25.01 -21.89
CA LYS A 527 21.33 26.04 -20.87
C LYS A 527 20.05 25.91 -20.08
N ARG A 528 20.16 25.87 -18.75
CA ARG A 528 19.03 25.78 -17.82
C ARG A 528 18.61 27.15 -17.35
N TYR A 529 17.29 27.40 -17.38
CA TYR A 529 16.67 28.59 -16.88
C TYR A 529 15.67 28.22 -15.79
N LYS A 530 15.68 28.96 -14.68
CA LYS A 530 14.67 28.81 -13.61
C LYS A 530 13.66 29.93 -13.79
N VAL A 531 12.39 29.57 -13.93
CA VAL A 531 11.28 30.47 -14.16
C VAL A 531 10.15 30.15 -13.19
N TRP A 532 9.16 31.05 -13.14
CA TRP A 532 7.92 30.82 -12.39
C TRP A 532 6.73 30.88 -13.33
N LEU A 533 5.86 29.89 -13.24
CA LEU A 533 4.49 29.98 -13.75
C LEU A 533 3.64 30.61 -12.65
N LYS A 534 2.96 31.71 -12.95
CA LYS A 534 2.17 32.50 -11.98
C LYS A 534 0.82 32.94 -12.54
N ASN A 535 0.65 32.83 -13.84
CA ASN A 535 -0.51 33.34 -14.57
C ASN A 535 -1.22 32.18 -15.29
N LYS A 536 -2.41 32.47 -15.79
CA LYS A 536 -3.13 31.54 -16.67
C LYS A 536 -2.32 31.21 -17.94
N SER A 537 -1.52 32.16 -18.43
CA SER A 537 -0.59 31.99 -19.53
C SER A 537 0.69 32.73 -19.21
N ASP A 538 1.81 32.01 -19.22
CA ASP A 538 3.16 32.55 -19.06
C ASP A 538 3.96 32.32 -20.34
N THR A 539 4.68 33.35 -20.81
CA THR A 539 5.53 33.28 -22.01
C THR A 539 6.98 33.60 -21.69
N PHE A 540 7.87 32.74 -22.14
CA PHE A 540 9.32 32.89 -21.93
C PHE A 540 10.07 32.97 -23.24
N TYR A 541 11.09 33.81 -23.28
CA TYR A 541 11.92 34.03 -24.46
C TYR A 541 13.38 33.70 -24.15
N PHE A 542 14.01 32.90 -25.00
CA PHE A 542 15.40 32.48 -24.89
C PHE A 542 16.16 32.87 -26.15
N ALA A 543 17.24 33.62 -26.00
CA ALA A 543 18.11 33.93 -27.11
C ALA A 543 18.81 32.67 -27.64
N SER A 544 18.71 32.43 -28.93
CA SER A 544 19.33 31.27 -29.59
C SER A 544 19.62 31.62 -31.05
N LEU A 545 20.88 31.47 -31.46
CA LEU A 545 21.31 31.79 -32.83
C LEU A 545 20.66 30.89 -33.89
N GLN A 546 20.32 29.65 -33.50
CA GLN A 546 19.63 28.66 -34.33
C GLN A 546 18.42 28.12 -33.57
N LYS A 547 17.48 27.48 -34.28
CA LYS A 547 16.37 26.81 -33.62
C LYS A 547 16.94 25.78 -32.62
N PRO A 548 16.56 25.80 -31.35
CA PRO A 548 16.95 24.76 -30.40
C PRO A 548 16.56 23.38 -30.90
N SER A 549 17.42 22.38 -30.66
CA SER A 549 17.11 20.99 -30.98
C SER A 549 16.05 20.40 -30.04
N LEU A 550 15.94 20.97 -28.85
CA LEU A 550 14.95 20.58 -27.83
C LEU A 550 14.77 21.74 -26.85
N ILE A 551 13.56 21.97 -26.43
CA ILE A 551 13.23 22.75 -25.23
C ILE A 551 12.48 21.80 -24.28
N ASN A 552 13.01 21.64 -23.06
CA ASN A 552 12.46 20.70 -22.08
C ASN A 552 11.92 21.46 -20.87
N VAL A 553 10.62 21.60 -20.79
CA VAL A 553 9.91 22.21 -19.67
C VAL A 553 9.76 21.19 -18.53
N ASP A 554 9.78 21.66 -17.29
CA ASP A 554 9.98 20.85 -16.10
C ASP A 554 11.21 19.92 -16.23
N ALA A 555 12.34 20.51 -16.45
CA ALA A 555 13.59 19.78 -16.70
C ALA A 555 14.10 18.95 -15.51
N TYR A 556 13.49 19.09 -14.33
CA TYR A 556 13.71 18.22 -13.17
C TYR A 556 12.72 17.04 -13.11
N LYS A 557 11.58 17.12 -13.83
CA LYS A 557 10.50 16.12 -13.87
C LYS A 557 9.87 15.85 -12.50
N VAL A 558 9.65 16.92 -11.75
CA VAL A 558 9.17 16.83 -10.36
C VAL A 558 7.73 17.28 -10.18
N LEU A 559 7.13 18.01 -11.13
CA LEU A 559 5.81 18.57 -10.93
C LEU A 559 4.72 17.49 -10.82
N LEU A 560 3.79 17.70 -9.92
CA LEU A 560 2.48 17.05 -9.95
C LEU A 560 1.64 17.78 -11.00
N GLU A 561 1.50 17.19 -12.18
CA GLU A 561 0.83 17.85 -13.30
C GLU A 561 0.17 16.88 -14.25
N ILE A 562 -0.83 17.38 -14.97
CA ILE A 562 -1.25 16.83 -16.26
C ILE A 562 -0.57 17.71 -17.32
N LYS A 563 0.07 17.08 -18.31
CA LYS A 563 0.86 17.81 -19.29
C LYS A 563 0.47 17.44 -20.72
N ASN A 564 0.21 18.44 -21.54
CA ASN A 564 0.09 18.34 -22.99
C ASN A 564 1.25 19.11 -23.62
N ASP A 565 2.24 18.39 -24.13
CA ASP A 565 3.53 18.93 -24.59
C ASP A 565 3.60 18.83 -26.12
N HIS A 566 3.52 19.98 -26.83
CA HIS A 566 3.40 20.04 -28.28
C HIS A 566 4.78 19.99 -29.00
N LYS A 567 5.65 19.08 -28.59
CA LYS A 567 6.92 18.80 -29.29
C LYS A 567 6.70 17.96 -30.54
N SER A 568 7.60 18.16 -31.52
CA SER A 568 7.66 17.29 -32.70
C SER A 568 8.28 15.91 -32.38
N ALA A 569 8.15 14.98 -33.30
CA ALA A 569 8.77 13.66 -33.17
C ALA A 569 10.30 13.75 -33.03
N GLU A 570 10.95 14.66 -33.80
CA GLU A 570 12.38 14.89 -33.72
C GLU A 570 12.79 15.48 -32.36
N GLU A 571 11.98 16.36 -31.79
CA GLU A 571 12.25 16.94 -30.46
C GLU A 571 12.08 15.86 -29.35
N PHE A 572 11.14 14.92 -29.47
CA PHE A 572 11.06 13.77 -28.58
C PHE A 572 12.21 12.77 -28.77
N GLU A 573 12.72 12.58 -30.00
CA GLU A 573 13.94 11.79 -30.21
C GLU A 573 15.15 12.42 -29.55
N GLN A 574 15.32 13.75 -29.63
CA GLN A 574 16.35 14.50 -28.94
C GLN A 574 16.17 14.40 -27.41
N GLN A 575 14.94 14.45 -26.91
CA GLN A 575 14.63 14.27 -25.48
C GLN A 575 15.03 12.89 -25.01
N TYR A 576 14.65 11.82 -25.72
CA TYR A 576 15.03 10.46 -25.38
C TYR A 576 16.56 10.28 -25.33
N GLN A 577 17.24 10.84 -26.30
CA GLN A 577 18.69 10.66 -26.45
C GLN A 577 19.53 11.48 -25.45
N TYR A 578 19.13 12.71 -25.14
CA TYR A 578 20.00 13.67 -24.45
C TYR A 578 19.47 14.18 -23.12
N ALA A 579 18.17 14.04 -22.83
CA ALA A 579 17.65 14.39 -21.51
C ALA A 579 17.78 13.20 -20.55
N PRO A 580 18.35 13.42 -19.33
CA PRO A 580 18.89 12.31 -18.56
C PRO A 580 17.90 11.56 -17.66
N ASN A 581 16.75 12.18 -17.30
CA ASN A 581 15.85 11.61 -16.31
C ASN A 581 15.06 10.44 -16.88
N TYR A 582 14.60 9.56 -16.00
CA TYR A 582 13.68 8.49 -16.33
C TYR A 582 12.45 9.04 -17.07
N LEU A 583 11.81 10.08 -16.51
CA LEU A 583 10.57 10.62 -17.07
C LEU A 583 10.77 11.33 -18.41
N ASP A 584 11.94 11.92 -18.67
CA ASP A 584 12.27 12.44 -20.01
C ASP A 584 12.20 11.33 -21.08
N ARG A 585 12.83 10.19 -20.78
CA ARG A 585 12.85 9.04 -21.68
C ARG A 585 11.49 8.35 -21.76
N ARG A 586 10.77 8.25 -20.64
CA ARG A 586 9.43 7.69 -20.58
C ARG A 586 8.43 8.45 -21.42
N GLU A 587 8.39 9.79 -21.31
CA GLU A 587 7.52 10.68 -22.11
C GLU A 587 7.77 10.50 -23.62
N ALA A 588 9.04 10.41 -24.02
CA ALA A 588 9.39 10.20 -25.41
C ALA A 588 8.91 8.83 -25.92
N LEU A 589 9.12 7.77 -25.14
CA LEU A 589 8.65 6.42 -25.50
C LEU A 589 7.12 6.34 -25.54
N GLU A 590 6.41 7.04 -24.65
CA GLU A 590 4.95 7.15 -24.69
C GLU A 590 4.46 7.85 -25.96
N TYR A 591 5.14 8.94 -26.35
CA TYR A 591 4.84 9.64 -27.61
C TYR A 591 5.06 8.72 -28.82
N PHE A 592 6.18 7.98 -28.86
CA PHE A 592 6.47 7.04 -29.96
C PHE A 592 5.47 5.90 -30.03
N ALA A 593 5.07 5.35 -28.88
CA ALA A 593 4.06 4.30 -28.80
C ALA A 593 2.69 4.78 -29.31
N LYS A 594 2.25 5.95 -28.83
CA LYS A 594 0.97 6.58 -29.21
C LYS A 594 0.90 6.83 -30.72
N ASN A 595 1.98 7.32 -31.30
CA ASN A 595 2.06 7.68 -32.72
C ASN A 595 2.60 6.54 -33.61
N LYS A 596 2.83 5.32 -33.06
CA LYS A 596 3.31 4.12 -33.77
C LYS A 596 4.63 4.36 -34.53
N LEU A 597 5.53 5.12 -33.92
CA LEU A 597 6.81 5.48 -34.53
C LEU A 597 7.85 4.38 -34.32
N SER A 598 8.71 4.15 -35.33
CA SER A 598 9.80 3.17 -35.26
C SER A 598 10.82 3.48 -34.15
N ALA A 599 10.95 4.75 -33.78
CA ALA A 599 11.80 5.22 -32.67
C ALA A 599 11.46 4.57 -31.31
N LEU A 600 10.25 4.00 -31.14
CA LEU A 600 9.89 3.22 -29.95
C LEU A 600 10.90 2.10 -29.68
N ALA A 601 11.42 1.45 -30.73
CA ALA A 601 12.37 0.34 -30.60
C ALA A 601 13.69 0.74 -29.92
N ASN A 602 14.04 2.03 -29.88
CA ASN A 602 15.21 2.52 -29.13
C ASN A 602 15.16 2.14 -27.65
N GLY A 603 13.96 2.09 -27.08
CA GLY A 603 13.74 1.73 -25.66
C GLY A 603 14.11 0.28 -25.32
N LEU A 604 14.26 -0.62 -26.32
CA LEU A 604 14.76 -1.99 -26.07
C LEU A 604 16.22 -2.01 -25.56
N ASN A 605 16.98 -0.96 -25.82
CA ASN A 605 18.36 -0.79 -25.37
C ASN A 605 18.50 0.19 -24.20
N ASP A 606 17.39 0.61 -23.57
CA ASP A 606 17.47 1.53 -22.44
C ASP A 606 18.23 0.87 -21.28
N LYS A 607 19.07 1.67 -20.60
CA LYS A 607 19.84 1.21 -19.44
C LYS A 607 18.96 0.71 -18.29
N PHE A 608 17.71 1.22 -18.19
CA PHE A 608 16.79 0.91 -17.13
C PHE A 608 15.77 -0.17 -17.55
N ALA A 609 15.69 -1.23 -16.75
CA ALA A 609 14.83 -2.39 -17.04
C ALA A 609 13.35 -2.04 -17.20
N GLY A 610 12.84 -1.09 -16.37
CA GLY A 610 11.44 -0.63 -16.46
C GLY A 610 11.10 -0.04 -17.84
N LEU A 611 12.01 0.74 -18.45
CA LEU A 611 11.79 1.29 -19.80
C LEU A 611 11.94 0.23 -20.90
N ARG A 612 12.82 -0.76 -20.75
CA ARG A 612 12.88 -1.90 -21.66
C ARG A 612 11.58 -2.71 -21.61
N LEU A 613 11.06 -2.97 -20.40
CA LEU A 613 9.79 -3.67 -20.21
C LEU A 613 8.62 -2.90 -20.85
N PHE A 614 8.52 -1.60 -20.55
CA PHE A 614 7.52 -0.71 -21.15
C PHE A 614 7.55 -0.75 -22.68
N THR A 615 8.75 -0.74 -23.24
CA THR A 615 8.94 -0.81 -24.72
C THR A 615 8.45 -2.12 -25.28
N LEU A 616 8.81 -3.26 -24.68
CA LEU A 616 8.33 -4.59 -25.11
C LEU A 616 6.80 -4.67 -25.08
N GLU A 617 6.17 -4.19 -24.01
CA GLU A 617 4.70 -4.19 -23.87
C GLU A 617 4.01 -3.36 -24.97
N ASN A 618 4.58 -2.22 -25.34
CA ASN A 618 4.01 -1.36 -26.36
C ASN A 618 4.32 -1.84 -27.80
N LEU A 619 5.48 -2.43 -28.02
CA LEU A 619 5.77 -3.14 -29.28
C LEU A 619 4.84 -4.34 -29.49
N GLU A 620 4.49 -5.05 -28.42
CA GLU A 620 3.52 -6.13 -28.46
C GLU A 620 2.13 -5.63 -28.86
N LYS A 621 1.61 -4.61 -28.15
CA LYS A 621 0.31 -4.00 -28.45
C LYS A 621 0.23 -3.47 -29.88
N GLY A 622 1.29 -2.82 -30.36
CA GLY A 622 1.39 -2.26 -31.71
C GLY A 622 1.80 -3.26 -32.78
N LYS A 623 2.07 -4.53 -32.44
CA LYS A 623 2.65 -5.56 -33.33
C LYS A 623 4.00 -5.16 -33.94
N GLY A 624 4.73 -4.22 -33.35
CA GLY A 624 6.04 -3.77 -33.79
C GLY A 624 7.11 -4.87 -33.78
N TYR A 625 6.88 -5.92 -32.98
CA TYR A 625 7.77 -7.08 -32.88
C TYR A 625 7.85 -7.90 -34.18
N THR A 626 6.98 -7.68 -35.17
CA THR A 626 7.03 -8.35 -36.47
C THR A 626 8.08 -7.75 -37.42
N ILE A 627 8.64 -6.59 -37.05
CA ILE A 627 9.73 -5.95 -37.81
C ILE A 627 11.03 -6.72 -37.58
N PRO A 628 11.73 -7.22 -38.63
CA PRO A 628 12.87 -8.14 -38.47
C PRO A 628 14.00 -7.60 -37.58
N SER A 629 14.34 -6.32 -37.70
CA SER A 629 15.37 -5.70 -36.84
C SER A 629 14.95 -5.63 -35.38
N VAL A 630 13.68 -5.37 -35.10
CA VAL A 630 13.12 -5.33 -33.75
C VAL A 630 13.05 -6.73 -33.16
N LEU A 631 12.58 -7.71 -33.98
CA LEU A 631 12.52 -9.11 -33.55
C LEU A 631 13.88 -9.64 -33.13
N ASN A 632 14.95 -9.33 -33.88
CA ASN A 632 16.31 -9.73 -33.54
C ASN A 632 16.76 -9.18 -32.18
N LEU A 633 16.38 -7.94 -31.84
CA LEU A 633 16.65 -7.38 -30.52
C LEU A 633 15.85 -8.10 -29.42
N ILE A 634 14.58 -8.44 -29.68
CA ILE A 634 13.74 -9.18 -28.75
C ILE A 634 14.31 -10.59 -28.48
N GLU A 635 14.79 -11.27 -29.51
CA GLU A 635 15.49 -12.57 -29.40
C GLU A 635 16.73 -12.47 -28.51
N GLN A 636 17.50 -11.38 -28.62
CA GLN A 636 18.67 -11.15 -27.76
C GLN A 636 18.25 -10.89 -26.30
N ILE A 637 17.22 -10.08 -26.08
CA ILE A 637 16.67 -9.78 -24.74
C ILE A 637 16.16 -11.06 -24.08
N ALA A 638 15.44 -11.90 -24.81
CA ALA A 638 14.91 -13.18 -24.30
C ALA A 638 16.01 -14.12 -23.77
N VAL A 639 17.25 -13.96 -24.22
CA VAL A 639 18.38 -14.81 -23.80
C VAL A 639 19.30 -14.12 -22.81
N LYS A 640 19.50 -12.81 -22.91
CA LYS A 640 20.61 -12.09 -22.26
C LYS A 640 20.19 -11.03 -21.24
N ASP A 641 18.91 -10.63 -21.19
CA ASP A 641 18.53 -9.56 -20.27
C ASP A 641 18.72 -10.01 -18.80
N PRO A 642 19.41 -9.21 -17.97
CA PRO A 642 19.64 -9.54 -16.59
C PRO A 642 18.37 -9.48 -15.72
N ASN A 643 17.36 -8.72 -16.15
CA ASN A 643 16.10 -8.61 -15.45
C ASN A 643 15.13 -9.69 -15.91
N LYS A 644 14.68 -10.54 -14.98
CA LYS A 644 13.82 -11.69 -15.28
C LYS A 644 12.46 -11.32 -15.87
N LYS A 645 11.88 -10.19 -15.45
CA LYS A 645 10.59 -9.72 -15.98
C LYS A 645 10.72 -9.24 -17.43
N VAL A 646 11.81 -8.56 -17.77
CA VAL A 646 12.14 -8.15 -19.14
C VAL A 646 12.39 -9.37 -20.01
N GLN A 647 13.17 -10.34 -19.53
CA GLN A 647 13.45 -11.60 -20.18
C GLN A 647 12.15 -12.37 -20.46
N ALA A 648 11.29 -12.51 -19.45
CA ALA A 648 9.99 -13.19 -19.56
C ALA A 648 9.10 -12.52 -20.62
N LYS A 649 9.01 -11.19 -20.63
CA LYS A 649 8.20 -10.45 -21.58
C LYS A 649 8.67 -10.64 -23.03
N ALA A 650 9.98 -10.69 -23.23
CA ALA A 650 10.56 -11.01 -24.54
C ALA A 650 10.18 -12.44 -24.98
N ILE A 651 10.26 -13.43 -24.08
CA ILE A 651 9.85 -14.81 -24.34
C ILE A 651 8.36 -14.91 -24.67
N GLU A 652 7.48 -14.18 -23.94
CA GLU A 652 6.04 -14.12 -24.24
C GLU A 652 5.77 -13.61 -25.67
N ILE A 653 6.49 -12.59 -26.10
CA ILE A 653 6.36 -12.06 -27.47
C ILE A 653 6.77 -13.12 -28.49
N LEU A 654 7.88 -13.84 -28.23
CA LEU A 654 8.32 -14.93 -29.13
C LEU A 654 7.33 -16.09 -29.15
N ALA A 655 6.67 -16.39 -28.02
CA ALA A 655 5.61 -17.41 -27.92
C ALA A 655 4.42 -17.09 -28.85
N LYS A 656 4.04 -15.84 -29.01
CA LYS A 656 2.94 -15.39 -29.87
C LYS A 656 3.21 -15.53 -31.36
N LEU A 657 4.47 -15.68 -31.77
CA LEU A 657 4.83 -15.93 -33.17
C LEU A 657 4.48 -17.35 -33.59
N ASN A 658 4.31 -18.27 -32.64
CA ASN A 658 4.03 -19.69 -32.92
C ASN A 658 5.01 -20.33 -33.93
N ASP A 659 6.30 -19.97 -33.85
CA ASP A 659 7.35 -20.42 -34.75
C ASP A 659 8.19 -21.50 -34.07
N SER A 660 8.25 -22.69 -34.69
CA SER A 660 8.96 -23.85 -34.16
C SER A 660 10.47 -23.63 -33.95
N LYS A 661 11.08 -22.60 -34.56
CA LYS A 661 12.49 -22.25 -34.32
C LYS A 661 12.76 -21.90 -32.82
N TYR A 662 11.73 -21.47 -32.08
CA TYR A 662 11.86 -21.11 -30.67
C TYR A 662 11.62 -22.28 -29.70
N ARG A 663 11.28 -23.47 -30.21
CA ARG A 663 11.02 -24.65 -29.38
C ARG A 663 12.14 -24.89 -28.35
N SER A 664 13.39 -24.97 -28.79
CA SER A 664 14.54 -25.21 -27.93
C SER A 664 14.74 -24.11 -26.84
N LEU A 665 14.37 -22.87 -27.17
CA LEU A 665 14.40 -21.77 -26.21
C LEU A 665 13.35 -22.00 -25.12
N PHE A 666 12.12 -22.38 -25.48
CA PHE A 666 11.05 -22.63 -24.51
C PHE A 666 11.37 -23.88 -23.65
N GLU A 667 11.85 -24.96 -24.25
CA GLU A 667 12.28 -26.16 -23.50
C GLU A 667 13.38 -25.86 -22.48
N LYS A 668 14.31 -24.97 -22.81
CA LYS A 668 15.36 -24.53 -21.90
C LYS A 668 14.80 -23.73 -20.72
N TYR A 669 13.94 -22.74 -20.99
CA TYR A 669 13.53 -21.77 -19.99
C TYR A 669 12.30 -22.19 -19.17
N VAL A 670 11.57 -23.24 -19.55
CA VAL A 670 10.45 -23.78 -18.75
C VAL A 670 10.91 -24.31 -17.38
N THR A 671 12.21 -24.55 -17.19
CA THR A 671 12.82 -24.97 -15.92
C THR A 671 13.53 -23.83 -15.20
N ASP A 672 13.37 -22.58 -15.63
CA ASP A 672 14.02 -21.43 -14.97
C ASP A 672 13.51 -21.26 -13.54
N SER A 673 14.38 -20.74 -12.67
CA SER A 673 14.04 -20.45 -11.29
C SER A 673 13.02 -19.32 -11.13
N SER A 674 12.91 -18.42 -12.12
CA SER A 674 11.90 -17.36 -12.17
C SER A 674 10.54 -17.92 -12.58
N TYR A 675 9.51 -17.64 -11.83
CA TYR A 675 8.13 -17.97 -12.22
C TYR A 675 7.69 -17.23 -13.49
N SER A 676 8.15 -15.99 -13.66
CA SER A 676 7.84 -15.18 -14.86
C SER A 676 8.43 -15.81 -16.11
N VAL A 677 9.72 -16.20 -16.08
CA VAL A 677 10.41 -16.79 -17.21
C VAL A 677 9.89 -18.21 -17.52
N ALA A 678 9.72 -19.05 -16.50
CA ALA A 678 9.20 -20.40 -16.66
C ALA A 678 7.77 -20.41 -17.23
N GLY A 679 6.92 -19.50 -16.76
CA GLY A 679 5.55 -19.31 -17.25
C GLY A 679 5.50 -18.90 -18.72
N ALA A 680 6.29 -17.90 -19.09
CA ALA A 680 6.38 -17.44 -20.49
C ALA A 680 6.86 -18.56 -21.43
N ALA A 681 7.84 -19.35 -20.98
CA ALA A 681 8.33 -20.48 -21.76
C ALA A 681 7.30 -21.62 -21.89
N LEU A 682 6.57 -21.91 -20.81
CA LEU A 682 5.48 -22.89 -20.84
C LEU A 682 4.34 -22.46 -21.75
N GLU A 683 4.02 -21.15 -21.81
CA GLU A 683 3.04 -20.59 -22.74
C GLU A 683 3.48 -20.83 -24.20
N GLY A 684 4.78 -20.62 -24.51
CA GLY A 684 5.35 -20.91 -25.83
C GLY A 684 5.27 -22.39 -26.20
N LEU A 685 5.56 -23.30 -25.25
CA LEU A 685 5.39 -24.73 -25.47
C LEU A 685 3.92 -25.11 -25.66
N ALA A 686 2.99 -24.46 -24.96
CA ALA A 686 1.56 -24.73 -25.13
C ALA A 686 1.05 -24.41 -26.53
N HIS A 687 1.68 -23.48 -27.24
CA HIS A 687 1.38 -23.19 -28.66
C HIS A 687 1.97 -24.20 -29.61
N LEU A 688 3.21 -24.67 -29.36
CA LEU A 688 3.95 -25.52 -30.29
C LEU A 688 3.71 -27.03 -30.05
N GLU A 689 3.65 -27.44 -28.78
CA GLU A 689 3.62 -28.81 -28.29
C GLU A 689 2.57 -28.97 -27.16
N PRO A 690 1.26 -28.89 -27.46
CA PRO A 690 0.21 -28.87 -26.42
C PRO A 690 0.23 -30.06 -25.46
N GLU A 691 0.53 -31.27 -25.97
CA GLU A 691 0.61 -32.51 -25.16
C GLU A 691 1.78 -32.47 -24.15
N GLN A 692 2.95 -32.00 -24.62
CA GLN A 692 4.11 -31.82 -23.76
C GLN A 692 3.83 -30.75 -22.71
N ALA A 693 3.24 -29.61 -23.11
CA ALA A 693 2.89 -28.52 -22.22
C ALA A 693 1.87 -28.96 -21.15
N TYR A 694 0.87 -29.78 -21.51
CA TYR A 694 -0.08 -30.35 -20.54
C TYR A 694 0.61 -31.26 -19.52
N THR A 695 1.54 -32.10 -19.97
CA THR A 695 2.34 -32.96 -19.08
C THR A 695 3.17 -32.13 -18.11
N LEU A 696 3.82 -31.08 -18.60
CA LEU A 696 4.60 -30.14 -17.77
C LEU A 696 3.71 -29.35 -16.80
N ALA A 697 2.55 -28.88 -17.26
CA ALA A 697 1.60 -28.17 -16.41
C ALA A 697 1.16 -29.03 -15.22
N LYS A 698 0.85 -30.32 -15.45
CA LYS A 698 0.55 -31.26 -14.34
C LYS A 698 1.74 -31.45 -13.39
N LYS A 699 2.97 -31.53 -13.93
CA LYS A 699 4.17 -31.66 -13.12
C LYS A 699 4.41 -30.46 -12.20
N TYR A 700 4.15 -29.23 -12.72
CA TYR A 700 4.40 -27.99 -11.98
C TYR A 700 3.21 -27.55 -11.13
N SER A 701 2.09 -28.21 -11.21
CA SER A 701 0.81 -27.80 -10.61
C SER A 701 0.87 -27.52 -9.11
N ASN A 702 1.74 -28.22 -8.35
CA ASN A 702 1.87 -28.05 -6.90
C ASN A 702 2.84 -26.92 -6.47
N ASP A 703 3.61 -26.37 -7.41
CA ASP A 703 4.64 -25.34 -7.13
C ASP A 703 4.50 -24.11 -8.05
N ALA A 704 3.41 -24.00 -8.76
CA ALA A 704 3.22 -22.94 -9.74
C ALA A 704 2.54 -21.72 -9.12
N LEU A 705 3.24 -20.59 -9.07
CA LEU A 705 2.74 -19.29 -8.63
C LEU A 705 3.01 -18.24 -9.69
N GLY A 706 2.38 -17.06 -9.55
CA GLY A 706 2.54 -15.94 -10.47
C GLY A 706 2.27 -16.34 -11.93
N LYS A 707 3.09 -15.88 -12.88
CA LYS A 707 2.92 -16.18 -14.31
C LYS A 707 2.90 -17.70 -14.62
N LEU A 708 3.73 -18.49 -13.94
CA LEU A 708 3.72 -19.94 -14.15
C LEU A 708 2.39 -20.55 -13.69
N GLY A 709 1.85 -20.10 -12.55
CA GLY A 709 0.55 -20.52 -12.02
C GLY A 709 -0.60 -20.20 -12.98
N GLU A 710 -0.63 -18.97 -13.51
CA GLU A 710 -1.59 -18.53 -14.52
C GLU A 710 -1.58 -19.46 -15.74
N VAL A 711 -0.39 -19.72 -16.31
CA VAL A 711 -0.25 -20.54 -17.51
C VAL A 711 -0.59 -22.00 -17.24
N VAL A 712 -0.15 -22.55 -16.10
CA VAL A 712 -0.47 -23.92 -15.67
C VAL A 712 -1.99 -24.09 -15.54
N SER A 713 -2.65 -23.18 -14.82
CA SER A 713 -4.12 -23.20 -14.66
C SER A 713 -4.84 -23.10 -16.01
N GLY A 714 -4.37 -22.22 -16.91
CA GLY A 714 -4.92 -22.05 -18.24
C GLY A 714 -4.81 -23.32 -19.11
N ILE A 715 -3.64 -23.99 -19.10
CA ILE A 715 -3.39 -25.24 -19.85
C ILE A 715 -4.25 -26.39 -19.29
N ILE A 716 -4.26 -26.55 -17.96
CA ILE A 716 -5.03 -27.63 -17.32
C ILE A 716 -6.52 -27.39 -17.53
N SER A 717 -7.04 -26.15 -17.36
CA SER A 717 -8.44 -25.83 -17.57
C SER A 717 -8.96 -26.12 -18.98
N LYS A 718 -8.11 -25.93 -20.01
CA LYS A 718 -8.45 -26.27 -21.39
C LYS A 718 -8.61 -27.76 -21.62
N ASN A 719 -7.75 -28.58 -21.00
CA ASN A 719 -7.61 -30.02 -21.24
C ASN A 719 -8.13 -30.87 -20.07
N ALA A 720 -8.57 -30.22 -18.97
CA ALA A 720 -8.97 -30.88 -17.76
C ALA A 720 -10.21 -31.77 -17.95
N SER A 721 -10.16 -32.93 -17.33
CA SER A 721 -11.27 -33.83 -17.06
C SER A 721 -11.92 -33.52 -15.69
N GLU A 722 -13.04 -34.15 -15.38
CA GLU A 722 -13.65 -34.05 -14.04
C GLU A 722 -12.73 -34.52 -12.91
N ASN A 723 -11.77 -35.38 -13.18
CA ASN A 723 -10.80 -35.83 -12.19
C ASN A 723 -9.81 -34.74 -11.73
N ASP A 724 -9.68 -33.68 -12.51
CA ASP A 724 -8.78 -32.56 -12.22
C ASP A 724 -9.45 -31.47 -11.36
N PHE A 725 -10.75 -31.65 -10.99
CA PHE A 725 -11.54 -30.64 -10.29
C PHE A 725 -10.91 -30.22 -8.94
N ASN A 726 -10.59 -31.18 -8.09
CA ASN A 726 -10.02 -30.85 -6.77
C ASN A 726 -8.69 -30.09 -6.90
N PHE A 727 -7.84 -30.51 -7.85
CA PHE A 727 -6.60 -29.82 -8.13
C PHE A 727 -6.83 -28.34 -8.53
N LEU A 728 -7.76 -28.10 -9.48
CA LEU A 728 -8.05 -26.74 -9.95
C LEU A 728 -8.73 -25.89 -8.87
N LEU A 729 -9.61 -26.50 -8.07
CA LEU A 729 -10.26 -25.82 -6.94
C LEU A 729 -9.23 -25.41 -5.87
N ASP A 730 -8.34 -26.34 -5.47
CA ASP A 730 -7.31 -26.08 -4.46
C ASP A 730 -6.31 -25.03 -4.94
N HIS A 731 -5.91 -25.10 -6.21
CA HIS A 731 -5.02 -24.09 -6.81
C HIS A 731 -5.66 -22.71 -6.77
N PHE A 732 -6.90 -22.59 -7.26
CA PHE A 732 -7.64 -21.32 -7.24
C PHE A 732 -7.87 -20.78 -5.81
N LYS A 733 -8.22 -21.66 -4.87
CA LYS A 733 -8.46 -21.29 -3.47
C LYS A 733 -7.20 -20.71 -2.81
N ASN A 734 -6.04 -21.36 -3.02
CA ASN A 734 -4.79 -21.03 -2.34
C ASN A 734 -4.00 -19.90 -3.02
N GLU A 735 -4.46 -19.39 -4.16
CA GLU A 735 -3.85 -18.26 -4.84
C GLU A 735 -4.12 -16.96 -4.07
N PRO A 736 -3.10 -16.12 -3.77
CA PRO A 736 -3.29 -14.87 -3.06
C PRO A 736 -4.19 -13.90 -3.82
N LEU A 737 -4.95 -13.06 -3.10
CA LEU A 737 -5.80 -12.03 -3.72
C LEU A 737 -4.93 -11.08 -4.57
N SER A 738 -5.09 -11.17 -5.88
CA SER A 738 -4.28 -10.43 -6.86
C SER A 738 -5.05 -10.30 -8.18
N GLU A 739 -4.51 -9.54 -9.10
CA GLU A 739 -4.99 -9.51 -10.47
C GLU A 739 -4.93 -10.90 -11.13
N ASP A 740 -3.89 -11.67 -10.84
CA ASP A 740 -3.71 -13.01 -11.40
C ASP A 740 -4.80 -13.96 -10.88
N LYS A 741 -5.22 -13.85 -9.62
CA LYS A 741 -6.37 -14.61 -9.09
C LYS A 741 -7.67 -14.31 -9.83
N ILE A 742 -7.87 -13.08 -10.30
CA ILE A 742 -9.05 -12.74 -11.13
C ILE A 742 -8.97 -13.43 -12.49
N LYS A 743 -7.78 -13.49 -13.11
CA LYS A 743 -7.56 -14.25 -14.37
C LYS A 743 -7.77 -15.74 -14.16
N SER A 744 -7.27 -16.27 -13.03
CA SER A 744 -7.48 -17.67 -12.63
C SER A 744 -8.96 -17.98 -12.41
N ALA A 745 -9.75 -17.05 -11.82
CA ALA A 745 -11.20 -17.20 -11.70
C ALA A 745 -11.87 -17.35 -13.08
N ILE A 746 -11.44 -16.57 -14.07
CA ILE A 746 -11.97 -16.68 -15.44
C ILE A 746 -11.65 -18.05 -16.04
N ALA A 747 -10.40 -18.52 -15.90
CA ALA A 747 -9.97 -19.84 -16.40
C ALA A 747 -10.73 -20.98 -15.69
N PHE A 748 -10.87 -20.87 -14.36
CA PHE A 748 -11.62 -21.85 -13.55
C PHE A 748 -13.12 -21.86 -13.89
N ALA A 749 -13.74 -20.69 -14.10
CA ALA A 749 -15.12 -20.60 -14.57
C ALA A 749 -15.32 -21.24 -15.94
N GLN A 750 -14.37 -21.07 -16.87
CA GLN A 750 -14.40 -21.75 -18.18
C GLN A 750 -14.29 -23.27 -18.04
N TYR A 751 -13.52 -23.77 -17.08
CA TYR A 751 -13.46 -25.18 -16.76
C TYR A 751 -14.82 -25.70 -16.22
N LEU A 752 -15.46 -24.96 -15.30
CA LEU A 752 -16.75 -25.32 -14.71
C LEU A 752 -17.86 -25.50 -15.78
N LEU A 753 -17.76 -24.88 -16.95
CA LEU A 753 -18.68 -25.12 -18.08
C LEU A 753 -18.73 -26.60 -18.51
N LYS A 754 -17.59 -27.32 -18.37
CA LYS A 754 -17.42 -28.71 -18.80
C LYS A 754 -17.68 -29.73 -17.69
N VAL A 755 -17.64 -29.32 -16.42
CA VAL A 755 -17.86 -30.19 -15.25
C VAL A 755 -19.30 -30.62 -15.18
N LYS A 756 -19.58 -31.94 -15.11
CA LYS A 756 -20.94 -32.49 -15.03
C LYS A 756 -21.43 -32.72 -13.60
N ASN A 757 -20.49 -32.96 -12.67
CA ASN A 757 -20.84 -33.18 -11.27
C ASN A 757 -21.37 -31.92 -10.63
N THR A 758 -22.65 -31.94 -10.22
CA THR A 758 -23.40 -30.81 -9.65
C THR A 758 -22.75 -30.24 -8.41
N GLU A 759 -22.26 -31.10 -7.50
CA GLU A 759 -21.61 -30.67 -6.25
C GLU A 759 -20.28 -29.98 -6.51
N ASN A 760 -19.51 -30.45 -7.50
CA ASN A 760 -18.29 -29.80 -7.91
C ASN A 760 -18.54 -28.42 -8.49
N VAL A 761 -19.55 -28.28 -9.35
CA VAL A 761 -19.91 -26.97 -9.90
C VAL A 761 -20.33 -26.00 -8.79
N LYS A 762 -21.16 -26.46 -7.82
CA LYS A 762 -21.53 -25.62 -6.67
C LYS A 762 -20.32 -25.15 -5.88
N LYS A 763 -19.43 -26.07 -5.48
CA LYS A 763 -18.20 -25.73 -4.78
C LYS A 763 -17.35 -24.72 -5.55
N GLY A 764 -17.24 -24.89 -6.87
CA GLY A 764 -16.46 -24.00 -7.72
C GLY A 764 -17.04 -22.59 -7.81
N VAL A 765 -18.36 -22.45 -8.01
CA VAL A 765 -19.00 -21.13 -8.06
C VAL A 765 -19.01 -20.45 -6.70
N ASP A 766 -19.14 -21.20 -5.61
CA ASP A 766 -19.07 -20.66 -4.25
C ASP A 766 -17.68 -20.09 -3.96
N GLU A 767 -16.61 -20.75 -4.42
CA GLU A 767 -15.27 -20.25 -4.23
C GLU A 767 -14.99 -18.99 -5.07
N ILE A 768 -15.54 -18.91 -6.29
CA ILE A 768 -15.51 -17.68 -7.09
C ILE A 768 -16.28 -16.55 -6.37
N MET A 769 -17.41 -16.84 -5.71
CA MET A 769 -18.12 -15.84 -4.91
C MET A 769 -17.36 -15.38 -3.68
N LYS A 770 -16.61 -16.26 -3.03
CA LYS A 770 -15.72 -15.85 -1.93
C LYS A 770 -14.68 -14.85 -2.42
N LEU A 771 -14.04 -15.09 -3.57
CA LEU A 771 -13.13 -14.12 -4.17
C LEU A 771 -13.81 -12.77 -4.39
N ARG A 772 -15.02 -12.76 -4.98
CA ARG A 772 -15.79 -11.52 -5.18
C ARG A 772 -16.01 -10.79 -3.86
N ASN A 773 -16.34 -11.50 -2.79
CA ASN A 773 -16.62 -10.91 -1.49
C ASN A 773 -15.37 -10.39 -0.77
N GLN A 774 -14.19 -10.91 -1.07
CA GLN A 774 -12.90 -10.38 -0.62
C GLN A 774 -12.51 -9.05 -1.31
N ILE A 775 -13.15 -8.72 -2.44
CA ILE A 775 -12.90 -7.47 -3.15
C ILE A 775 -13.66 -6.34 -2.44
N PRO A 776 -13.00 -5.24 -2.05
CA PRO A 776 -13.64 -4.11 -1.39
C PRO A 776 -14.83 -3.56 -2.20
N GLU A 777 -15.91 -3.18 -1.51
CA GLU A 777 -17.19 -2.78 -2.10
C GLU A 777 -17.07 -1.70 -3.17
N GLN A 778 -16.19 -0.74 -2.97
CA GLN A 778 -15.91 0.35 -3.90
C GLN A 778 -15.41 -0.11 -5.28
N TYR A 779 -14.74 -1.28 -5.36
CA TYR A 779 -14.25 -1.85 -6.62
C TYR A 779 -15.22 -2.86 -7.23
N ARG A 780 -16.24 -3.30 -6.48
CA ARG A 780 -17.22 -4.30 -6.96
C ARG A 780 -18.00 -3.79 -8.17
N GLY A 781 -18.31 -2.50 -8.23
CA GLY A 781 -18.97 -1.89 -9.39
C GLY A 781 -18.27 -2.15 -10.72
N TYR A 782 -16.95 -2.25 -10.72
CA TYR A 782 -16.14 -2.56 -11.92
C TYR A 782 -16.04 -4.05 -12.20
N ILE A 783 -16.07 -4.89 -11.18
CA ILE A 783 -15.80 -6.33 -11.27
C ILE A 783 -17.09 -7.14 -11.37
N ASP A 784 -18.16 -6.72 -10.72
CA ASP A 784 -19.46 -7.40 -10.74
C ASP A 784 -19.97 -7.70 -12.15
N PRO A 785 -19.82 -6.84 -13.17
CA PRO A 785 -20.19 -7.19 -14.54
C PRO A 785 -19.45 -8.43 -15.08
N VAL A 786 -18.16 -8.60 -14.70
CA VAL A 786 -17.36 -9.76 -15.10
C VAL A 786 -17.88 -11.02 -14.43
N PHE A 787 -18.09 -10.98 -13.10
CA PHE A 787 -18.63 -12.11 -12.34
C PHE A 787 -20.05 -12.49 -12.84
N LYS A 788 -20.90 -11.51 -13.09
CA LYS A 788 -22.23 -11.74 -13.69
C LYS A 788 -22.14 -12.46 -15.03
N GLN A 789 -21.22 -12.04 -15.90
CA GLN A 789 -21.02 -12.69 -17.19
C GLN A 789 -20.51 -14.12 -17.03
N LEU A 790 -19.58 -14.38 -16.10
CA LEU A 790 -19.08 -15.73 -15.83
C LEU A 790 -20.18 -16.65 -15.34
N PHE A 791 -20.95 -16.22 -14.33
CA PHE A 791 -22.03 -17.01 -13.76
C PHE A 791 -23.18 -17.23 -14.73
N SER A 792 -23.57 -16.22 -15.51
CA SER A 792 -24.57 -16.39 -16.56
C SER A 792 -24.15 -17.49 -17.56
N LYS A 793 -22.89 -17.49 -18.01
CA LYS A 793 -22.39 -18.55 -18.91
C LYS A 793 -22.46 -19.94 -18.28
N ILE A 794 -22.09 -20.07 -16.99
CA ILE A 794 -22.12 -21.37 -16.32
C ILE A 794 -23.59 -21.79 -16.13
N SER A 795 -24.47 -20.90 -15.69
CA SER A 795 -25.90 -21.14 -15.52
C SER A 795 -26.54 -21.60 -16.82
N ASP A 796 -26.32 -20.88 -17.93
CA ASP A 796 -26.85 -21.22 -19.25
C ASP A 796 -26.35 -22.60 -19.73
N ALA A 797 -25.07 -22.92 -19.52
CA ALA A 797 -24.51 -24.23 -19.87
C ALA A 797 -25.19 -25.35 -19.07
N LYS A 798 -25.39 -25.17 -17.75
CA LYS A 798 -26.03 -26.18 -16.88
C LYS A 798 -27.52 -26.34 -17.18
N LYS A 799 -28.18 -25.26 -17.54
CA LYS A 799 -29.56 -25.28 -18.01
C LYS A 799 -29.70 -26.04 -19.32
N ALA A 800 -28.79 -25.85 -20.27
CA ALA A 800 -28.73 -26.58 -21.53
C ALA A 800 -28.48 -28.10 -21.33
N GLU A 801 -27.76 -28.47 -20.27
CA GLU A 801 -27.57 -29.86 -19.83
C GLU A 801 -28.78 -30.46 -19.08
N GLY A 802 -29.86 -29.68 -18.89
CA GLY A 802 -31.08 -30.11 -18.19
C GLY A 802 -31.02 -29.97 -16.67
N ASN A 803 -29.95 -29.37 -16.09
CA ASN A 803 -29.80 -29.18 -14.64
C ASN A 803 -30.33 -27.80 -14.22
N THR A 804 -31.65 -27.67 -14.19
CA THR A 804 -32.36 -26.42 -13.86
C THR A 804 -32.13 -25.97 -12.42
N ASP A 805 -32.04 -26.91 -11.48
CA ASP A 805 -31.81 -26.59 -10.05
C ASP A 805 -30.45 -25.94 -9.83
N LEU A 806 -29.43 -26.45 -10.48
CA LEU A 806 -28.08 -25.87 -10.43
C LEU A 806 -28.04 -24.49 -11.11
N SER A 807 -28.71 -24.33 -12.25
CA SER A 807 -28.84 -23.03 -12.93
C SER A 807 -29.50 -22.00 -12.01
N ASN A 808 -30.62 -22.33 -11.37
CA ASN A 808 -31.32 -21.45 -10.42
C ASN A 808 -30.46 -21.09 -9.20
N TYR A 809 -29.67 -22.05 -8.69
CA TYR A 809 -28.71 -21.80 -7.63
C TYR A 809 -27.70 -20.73 -8.02
N ILE A 810 -27.07 -20.89 -9.19
CA ILE A 810 -26.05 -19.96 -9.70
C ILE A 810 -26.62 -18.57 -9.94
N ASP A 811 -27.82 -18.48 -10.52
CA ASP A 811 -28.53 -17.22 -10.76
C ASP A 811 -28.90 -16.49 -9.45
N GLY A 812 -29.00 -17.24 -8.34
CA GLY A 812 -29.28 -16.70 -7.01
C GLY A 812 -28.07 -16.04 -6.34
N LEU A 813 -26.84 -16.38 -6.72
CA LEU A 813 -25.62 -15.93 -6.03
C LEU A 813 -25.32 -14.42 -6.21
N LEU A 814 -25.80 -13.79 -7.27
CA LEU A 814 -25.54 -12.38 -7.57
C LEU A 814 -26.80 -11.49 -7.50
N LYS A 815 -27.89 -12.01 -6.93
CA LYS A 815 -29.07 -11.22 -6.57
C LYS A 815 -28.84 -10.55 -5.23
#